data_678087c64252661bab199b2d8788a08d
#
_entry.id   678087c64252661bab199b2d8788a08d
#
_cell.length_a   1.000
_cell.length_b   1.000
_cell.length_c   1.000
_cell.angle_alpha   90.00
_cell.angle_beta   90.00
_cell.angle_gamma   90.00
#
_symmetry.space_group_name_H-M   'P 1'
#
loop_
_entity.id
_entity.type
_entity.pdbx_description
1 polymer ?
#
loop_
_entity_poly.entity_id
_entity_poly.type
_entity_poly.pdbx_seq_one_letter_code
_entity_poly.pdbx_strand_id
1 'polypeptide(L)'
;MSDNDIRVGVGFPLGQLACALTTAGTHEDEATRQRAELRVRRWQQVVDGMAGGGLDIGSRTPVRGLPAWVTPEVVHGGFATGEPAAGGPLRPDETDRAQRLGLPADRRALFWSWLTDAGLEELGELLDSGRYRVKYAEETALPVVAWLLRAGERDAALGVLDEIAPFAERLRFTPAPSDQRAGDPDVVYRQTAGDVRRILEQRQPNAQIETMREALTVWNPFADELLTLWCETRDGGRIGAVTLDGWLPRAVQLLARYQQLTAEHTLCSKHRNPKGSIGVLRTALERRVAGAELTPRERGLVQSAVDAMLRKRGQPGSPEHTALREQQAREAARPRHHQLAQLVAARLAGLPQDIGIGDVDHVLRPVDADEAHPAGVVAGWPTPRPVARVVTRAAAGTLEQLIDRGVIASAEELARLTPRLAAATAASAYPDPALRILTDATYRAFRNRRSLLLLNLEHQVRVAELPWVQAVASARTDTSDTRNQARRTLVRLASAAVCGFPATLLPNPLVGELSTLSKQASLQLPWVEELAADIFMGTFSAKFLQAAKLAGRRLADSLYARYYDIDYPAIAAIDDTSRRLIRRTRTSDAFDHLCRDRVGASGKRSWFNVAANGVIIEQAQILTTHNLATIAELGIDLPSTYLAKRCMDTVLRLTARIHHNPRPLGTVKNNAHAWRQMLFFLSLSSWEGQEAFAAYAEKRLATQPDHVRTRLAPAVTGLAHVISGGKFDADGRAGTGRRLLGWTTTEHWMLDPGPRD
;
A
#
# COMPACT_ATOMS: atom_id res chain seq x y z
N MET A 1 -32.66 -23.01 -15.16
CA MET A 1 -33.14 -21.63 -15.09
C MET A 1 -33.61 -21.44 -13.64
N SER A 2 -33.06 -20.59 -12.86
CA SER A 2 -32.64 -19.23 -12.96
C SER A 2 -31.48 -19.00 -12.00
N ASP A 3 -30.41 -18.48 -12.53
CA ASP A 3 -29.32 -17.89 -11.73
C ASP A 3 -29.90 -16.70 -10.97
N ASN A 4 -30.01 -16.83 -9.66
CA ASN A 4 -30.07 -15.68 -8.76
C ASN A 4 -28.65 -15.17 -8.58
N ASP A 5 -28.04 -14.74 -9.67
CA ASP A 5 -26.80 -13.98 -9.65
C ASP A 5 -27.06 -12.67 -8.90
N ILE A 6 -26.29 -12.44 -7.86
CA ILE A 6 -26.29 -11.18 -7.13
C ILE A 6 -25.72 -10.13 -8.09
N ARG A 7 -26.58 -9.40 -8.76
CA ARG A 7 -26.18 -8.35 -9.70
C ARG A 7 -25.74 -7.11 -8.92
N VAL A 8 -24.52 -6.68 -9.14
CA VAL A 8 -24.03 -5.40 -8.61
C VAL A 8 -24.79 -4.29 -9.35
N GLY A 9 -25.53 -3.49 -8.59
CA GLY A 9 -26.24 -2.34 -9.17
C GLY A 9 -25.27 -1.31 -9.77
N VAL A 10 -25.75 -0.54 -10.74
CA VAL A 10 -24.98 0.51 -11.45
C VAL A 10 -24.44 1.61 -10.52
N GLY A 11 -24.88 1.65 -9.26
CA GLY A 11 -24.52 2.69 -8.29
C GLY A 11 -23.02 2.81 -8.00
N PHE A 12 -22.30 1.70 -7.91
CA PHE A 12 -20.85 1.76 -7.67
C PHE A 12 -20.08 2.28 -8.90
N PRO A 13 -20.27 1.75 -10.12
CA PRO A 13 -19.66 2.31 -11.32
C PRO A 13 -20.00 3.79 -11.56
N LEU A 14 -21.23 4.21 -11.33
CA LEU A 14 -21.63 5.61 -11.41
C LEU A 14 -20.92 6.49 -10.38
N GLY A 15 -20.78 6.00 -9.15
CA GLY A 15 -20.01 6.69 -8.10
C GLY A 15 -18.54 6.86 -8.49
N GLN A 16 -17.91 5.84 -9.07
CA GLN A 16 -16.53 5.91 -9.54
C GLN A 16 -16.38 6.85 -10.75
N LEU A 17 -17.35 6.84 -11.67
CA LEU A 17 -17.42 7.77 -12.79
C LEU A 17 -17.51 9.22 -12.28
N ALA A 18 -18.40 9.49 -11.32
CA ALA A 18 -18.54 10.82 -10.72
C ALA A 18 -17.25 11.28 -10.04
N CYS A 19 -16.59 10.41 -9.28
CA CYS A 19 -15.28 10.72 -8.66
C CYS A 19 -14.21 11.01 -9.73
N ALA A 20 -14.16 10.24 -10.81
CA ALA A 20 -13.22 10.45 -11.90
C ALA A 20 -13.48 11.78 -12.64
N LEU A 21 -14.75 12.11 -12.92
CA LEU A 21 -15.17 13.38 -13.51
C LEU A 21 -14.78 14.58 -12.64
N THR A 22 -15.05 14.49 -11.34
CA THR A 22 -14.66 15.54 -10.40
C THR A 22 -13.13 15.75 -10.42
N THR A 23 -12.35 14.68 -10.36
CA THR A 23 -10.88 14.77 -10.39
C THR A 23 -10.39 15.36 -11.72
N ALA A 24 -10.97 14.96 -12.86
CA ALA A 24 -10.62 15.47 -14.17
C ALA A 24 -10.92 16.98 -14.31
N GLY A 25 -12.04 17.45 -13.68
CA GLY A 25 -12.44 18.86 -13.76
C GLY A 25 -11.77 19.79 -12.76
N THR A 26 -11.32 19.29 -11.60
CA THR A 26 -10.90 20.15 -10.49
C THR A 26 -9.45 20.01 -10.03
N HIS A 27 -8.71 18.97 -10.46
CA HIS A 27 -7.36 18.74 -9.98
C HIS A 27 -6.35 19.71 -10.62
N GLU A 28 -5.44 20.28 -9.83
CA GLU A 28 -4.46 21.27 -10.29
C GLU A 28 -3.38 20.69 -11.21
N ASP A 29 -2.97 19.43 -10.96
CA ASP A 29 -1.93 18.75 -11.73
C ASP A 29 -2.48 18.16 -13.04
N GLU A 30 -1.89 18.59 -14.17
CA GLU A 30 -2.29 18.19 -15.53
C GLU A 30 -2.19 16.68 -15.76
N ALA A 31 -1.08 16.06 -15.31
CA ALA A 31 -0.89 14.61 -15.47
C ALA A 31 -1.95 13.79 -14.69
N THR A 32 -2.42 14.33 -13.57
CA THR A 32 -3.49 13.73 -12.79
C THR A 32 -4.84 13.93 -13.46
N ARG A 33 -5.12 15.08 -14.08
CA ARG A 33 -6.33 15.30 -14.90
C ARG A 33 -6.41 14.32 -16.07
N GLN A 34 -5.35 14.18 -16.85
CA GLN A 34 -5.29 13.25 -17.98
C GLN A 34 -5.51 11.78 -17.55
N ARG A 35 -4.94 11.36 -16.42
CA ARG A 35 -5.21 10.04 -15.84
C ARG A 35 -6.67 9.89 -15.39
N ALA A 36 -7.26 10.95 -14.87
CA ALA A 36 -8.66 10.95 -14.47
C ALA A 36 -9.60 10.89 -15.71
N GLU A 37 -9.31 11.59 -16.79
CA GLU A 37 -10.06 11.51 -18.05
C GLU A 37 -10.03 10.10 -18.65
N LEU A 38 -8.88 9.41 -18.58
CA LEU A 38 -8.81 8.00 -18.95
C LEU A 38 -9.74 7.15 -18.08
N ARG A 39 -9.80 7.38 -16.76
CA ARG A 39 -10.73 6.68 -15.87
C ARG A 39 -12.19 6.99 -16.19
N VAL A 40 -12.51 8.25 -16.55
CA VAL A 40 -13.86 8.65 -16.98
C VAL A 40 -14.30 7.79 -18.16
N ARG A 41 -13.51 7.76 -19.23
CA ARG A 41 -13.83 6.95 -20.43
C ARG A 41 -14.07 5.47 -20.09
N ARG A 42 -13.27 4.93 -19.20
CA ARG A 42 -13.35 3.52 -18.79
C ARG A 42 -14.57 3.22 -17.94
N TRP A 43 -14.86 4.06 -16.96
CA TRP A 43 -16.07 3.90 -16.15
C TRP A 43 -17.32 4.11 -16.97
N GLN A 44 -17.28 5.00 -17.96
CA GLN A 44 -18.37 5.17 -18.92
C GLN A 44 -18.60 3.87 -19.70
N GLN A 45 -17.54 3.25 -20.24
CA GLN A 45 -17.65 1.95 -20.94
C GLN A 45 -18.24 0.85 -20.05
N VAL A 46 -17.90 0.84 -18.75
CA VAL A 46 -18.47 -0.10 -17.80
C VAL A 46 -19.96 0.15 -17.60
N VAL A 47 -20.35 1.41 -17.38
CA VAL A 47 -21.77 1.79 -17.21
C VAL A 47 -22.57 1.45 -18.47
N ASP A 48 -22.04 1.76 -19.66
CA ASP A 48 -22.68 1.46 -20.93
C ASP A 48 -22.77 -0.05 -21.16
N GLY A 49 -21.73 -0.79 -20.85
CA GLY A 49 -21.71 -2.26 -20.93
C GLY A 49 -22.74 -2.91 -20.00
N MET A 50 -22.91 -2.36 -18.79
CA MET A 50 -23.95 -2.83 -17.85
C MET A 50 -25.36 -2.46 -18.34
N ALA A 51 -25.55 -1.23 -18.81
CA ALA A 51 -26.84 -0.77 -19.34
C ALA A 51 -27.26 -1.57 -20.60
N GLY A 52 -26.30 -1.91 -21.46
CA GLY A 52 -26.50 -2.73 -22.65
C GLY A 52 -26.59 -4.23 -22.39
N GLY A 53 -26.44 -4.67 -21.12
CA GLY A 53 -26.49 -6.10 -20.75
C GLY A 53 -25.30 -6.92 -21.26
N GLY A 54 -24.22 -6.26 -21.71
CA GLY A 54 -22.96 -6.90 -22.13
C GLY A 54 -22.01 -7.21 -20.98
N LEU A 55 -22.17 -6.50 -19.85
CA LEU A 55 -21.41 -6.69 -18.62
C LEU A 55 -22.36 -7.00 -17.47
N ASP A 56 -22.05 -8.08 -16.74
CA ASP A 56 -22.77 -8.50 -15.52
C ASP A 56 -21.78 -8.59 -14.36
N ILE A 57 -21.55 -7.47 -13.69
CA ILE A 57 -20.62 -7.38 -12.59
C ILE A 57 -21.17 -8.14 -11.38
N GLY A 58 -20.39 -9.06 -10.86
CA GLY A 58 -20.80 -9.96 -9.77
C GLY A 58 -21.13 -11.38 -10.23
N SER A 59 -21.29 -11.58 -11.53
CA SER A 59 -21.45 -12.90 -12.13
C SER A 59 -20.09 -13.62 -12.26
N ARG A 60 -20.11 -14.96 -12.22
CA ARG A 60 -18.94 -15.78 -12.58
C ARG A 60 -18.59 -15.69 -14.06
N THR A 61 -19.53 -15.26 -14.89
CA THR A 61 -19.35 -14.96 -16.32
C THR A 61 -19.63 -13.49 -16.57
N PRO A 62 -18.73 -12.59 -16.16
CA PRO A 62 -19.00 -11.16 -16.15
C PRO A 62 -19.11 -10.56 -17.56
N VAL A 63 -18.64 -11.25 -18.58
CA VAL A 63 -18.75 -10.83 -19.98
C VAL A 63 -19.65 -11.81 -20.73
N ARG A 64 -20.78 -11.31 -21.24
CA ARG A 64 -21.77 -12.13 -21.93
C ARG A 64 -21.17 -12.83 -23.16
N GLY A 65 -21.41 -14.14 -23.27
CA GLY A 65 -20.96 -14.94 -24.41
C GLY A 65 -19.49 -15.35 -24.37
N LEU A 66 -18.76 -15.04 -23.29
CA LEU A 66 -17.39 -15.47 -23.10
C LEU A 66 -17.26 -16.47 -21.94
N PRO A 67 -16.26 -17.37 -21.99
CA PRO A 67 -15.97 -18.28 -20.89
C PRO A 67 -15.70 -17.53 -19.58
N ALA A 68 -15.95 -18.18 -18.44
CA ALA A 68 -15.79 -17.58 -17.12
C ALA A 68 -14.35 -17.10 -16.82
N TRP A 69 -13.32 -17.73 -17.40
CA TRP A 69 -11.93 -17.33 -17.24
C TRP A 69 -11.57 -16.03 -17.98
N VAL A 70 -12.37 -15.67 -19.01
CA VAL A 70 -12.21 -14.43 -19.76
C VAL A 70 -12.88 -13.30 -18.99
N THR A 71 -12.24 -12.87 -17.93
CA THR A 71 -12.74 -11.77 -17.12
C THR A 71 -12.61 -10.43 -17.84
N PRO A 72 -13.34 -9.37 -17.46
CA PRO A 72 -13.13 -8.04 -18.03
C PRO A 72 -11.69 -7.55 -17.95
N GLU A 73 -10.91 -7.98 -16.94
CA GLU A 73 -9.47 -7.70 -16.88
C GLU A 73 -8.69 -8.29 -18.04
N VAL A 74 -9.11 -9.44 -18.53
CA VAL A 74 -8.48 -10.13 -19.66
C VAL A 74 -8.83 -9.43 -20.97
N VAL A 75 -10.08 -8.99 -21.14
CA VAL A 75 -10.60 -8.46 -22.40
C VAL A 75 -10.44 -6.94 -22.52
N HIS A 76 -10.70 -6.21 -21.43
CA HIS A 76 -10.75 -4.75 -21.43
C HIS A 76 -9.66 -4.09 -20.59
N GLY A 77 -8.79 -4.89 -19.99
CA GLY A 77 -7.82 -4.40 -19.00
C GLY A 77 -8.44 -4.10 -17.65
N GLY A 78 -7.62 -3.98 -16.62
CA GLY A 78 -8.10 -3.64 -15.29
C GLY A 78 -8.89 -2.34 -15.30
N PHE A 79 -9.92 -2.23 -14.47
CA PHE A 79 -10.76 -1.02 -14.34
C PHE A 79 -9.97 0.28 -14.16
N ALA A 80 -8.73 0.17 -13.71
CA ALA A 80 -7.87 1.33 -13.48
C ALA A 80 -6.91 1.61 -14.65
N THR A 81 -6.56 0.60 -15.47
CA THR A 81 -5.50 0.72 -16.49
C THR A 81 -6.00 0.64 -17.93
N GLY A 82 -7.08 -0.08 -18.19
CA GLY A 82 -7.74 -0.18 -19.50
C GLY A 82 -6.98 -0.92 -20.58
N GLU A 83 -5.88 -1.61 -20.23
CA GLU A 83 -5.14 -2.45 -21.16
C GLU A 83 -5.42 -3.93 -20.87
N PRO A 84 -5.63 -4.76 -21.89
CA PRO A 84 -5.77 -6.20 -21.73
C PRO A 84 -4.56 -6.76 -20.96
N ALA A 85 -4.80 -7.55 -19.93
CA ALA A 85 -3.75 -8.02 -19.05
C ALA A 85 -2.65 -8.78 -19.81
N ALA A 86 -3.01 -9.74 -20.66
CA ALA A 86 -2.08 -10.49 -21.53
C ALA A 86 -2.01 -9.93 -22.97
N GLY A 87 -2.50 -8.70 -23.19
CA GLY A 87 -2.50 -8.02 -24.47
C GLY A 87 -1.37 -7.01 -24.63
N GLY A 88 -1.64 -5.92 -25.37
CA GLY A 88 -0.70 -4.84 -25.62
C GLY A 88 0.23 -5.07 -26.83
N PRO A 89 1.25 -4.25 -27.06
CA PRO A 89 2.20 -4.42 -28.17
C PRO A 89 3.01 -5.73 -28.04
N LEU A 90 3.59 -6.18 -29.13
CA LEU A 90 4.51 -7.31 -29.11
C LEU A 90 5.72 -6.98 -28.23
N ARG A 91 6.19 -7.98 -27.51
CA ARG A 91 7.44 -7.90 -26.74
C ARG A 91 8.62 -7.99 -27.70
N PRO A 92 9.84 -7.55 -27.30
CA PRO A 92 11.05 -7.71 -28.11
C PRO A 92 11.28 -9.17 -28.54
N ASP A 93 11.14 -10.14 -27.62
CA ASP A 93 11.29 -11.56 -27.90
C ASP A 93 10.25 -12.09 -28.92
N GLU A 94 9.03 -11.57 -28.88
CA GLU A 94 7.99 -11.90 -29.88
C GLU A 94 8.33 -11.32 -31.25
N THR A 95 8.85 -10.08 -31.29
CA THR A 95 9.28 -9.43 -32.55
C THR A 95 10.48 -10.16 -33.18
N ASP A 96 11.47 -10.52 -32.36
CA ASP A 96 12.64 -11.26 -32.78
C ASP A 96 12.26 -12.65 -33.32
N ARG A 97 11.28 -13.33 -32.67
CA ARG A 97 10.76 -14.59 -33.20
C ARG A 97 10.07 -14.43 -34.55
N ALA A 98 9.21 -13.41 -34.69
CA ALA A 98 8.52 -13.14 -35.96
C ALA A 98 9.54 -12.90 -37.10
N GLN A 99 10.58 -12.11 -36.84
CA GLN A 99 11.65 -11.84 -37.80
C GLN A 99 12.43 -13.11 -38.14
N ARG A 100 12.84 -13.90 -37.16
CA ARG A 100 13.61 -15.16 -37.37
C ARG A 100 12.83 -16.15 -38.21
N LEU A 101 11.51 -16.23 -38.03
CA LEU A 101 10.66 -17.16 -38.78
C LEU A 101 10.04 -16.57 -40.06
N GLY A 102 10.35 -15.32 -40.41
CA GLY A 102 9.76 -14.64 -41.56
C GLY A 102 8.23 -14.47 -41.50
N LEU A 103 7.67 -14.33 -40.29
CA LEU A 103 6.24 -14.23 -40.07
C LEU A 103 5.80 -12.76 -39.98
N PRO A 104 4.54 -12.48 -40.27
CA PRO A 104 3.95 -11.20 -39.92
C PRO A 104 4.14 -10.90 -38.43
N ALA A 105 4.39 -9.62 -38.10
CA ALA A 105 4.53 -9.18 -36.71
C ALA A 105 3.14 -9.05 -36.04
N ASP A 106 2.36 -10.12 -36.06
CA ASP A 106 1.07 -10.22 -35.40
C ASP A 106 1.01 -11.44 -34.47
N ARG A 107 0.14 -11.33 -33.48
CA ARG A 107 0.06 -12.32 -32.39
C ARG A 107 -0.55 -13.64 -32.83
N ARG A 108 -1.46 -13.62 -33.80
CA ARG A 108 -2.09 -14.82 -34.35
C ARG A 108 -1.07 -15.67 -35.11
N ALA A 109 -0.22 -15.06 -35.95
CA ALA A 109 0.84 -15.77 -36.65
C ALA A 109 1.83 -16.40 -35.65
N LEU A 110 2.20 -15.65 -34.61
CA LEU A 110 3.06 -16.17 -33.52
C LEU A 110 2.41 -17.33 -32.78
N PHE A 111 1.13 -17.24 -32.44
CA PHE A 111 0.38 -18.32 -31.78
C PHE A 111 0.49 -19.63 -32.58
N TRP A 112 0.19 -19.60 -33.87
CA TRP A 112 0.26 -20.78 -34.71
C TRP A 112 1.70 -21.28 -34.94
N SER A 113 2.69 -20.40 -34.92
CA SER A 113 4.10 -20.80 -35.04
C SER A 113 4.60 -21.66 -33.88
N TRP A 114 3.98 -21.53 -32.71
CA TRP A 114 4.27 -22.33 -31.52
C TRP A 114 3.71 -23.77 -31.61
N LEU A 115 2.74 -24.00 -32.48
CA LEU A 115 2.04 -25.28 -32.64
C LEU A 115 2.65 -26.12 -33.81
N THR A 116 3.74 -25.67 -34.42
CA THR A 116 4.55 -26.49 -35.29
C THR A 116 5.47 -27.42 -34.49
N ASP A 117 5.99 -28.49 -35.11
CA ASP A 117 6.87 -29.43 -34.41
C ASP A 117 8.07 -28.71 -33.77
N ALA A 118 8.71 -27.80 -34.50
CA ALA A 118 9.83 -26.98 -34.00
C ALA A 118 9.37 -26.04 -32.87
N GLY A 119 8.17 -25.46 -32.99
CA GLY A 119 7.60 -24.58 -31.93
C GLY A 119 7.29 -25.34 -30.65
N LEU A 120 6.77 -26.55 -30.77
CA LEU A 120 6.47 -27.42 -29.61
C LEU A 120 7.77 -27.90 -28.93
N GLU A 121 8.85 -28.17 -29.74
CA GLU A 121 10.16 -28.49 -29.19
C GLU A 121 10.76 -27.29 -28.42
N GLU A 122 10.71 -26.07 -28.98
CA GLU A 122 11.14 -24.85 -28.28
C GLU A 122 10.32 -24.62 -26.96
N LEU A 123 9.02 -24.87 -26.96
CA LEU A 123 8.21 -24.81 -25.73
C LEU A 123 8.63 -25.88 -24.72
N GLY A 124 8.97 -27.07 -25.16
CA GLY A 124 9.50 -28.14 -24.34
C GLY A 124 10.82 -27.77 -23.67
N GLU A 125 11.76 -27.21 -24.43
CA GLU A 125 13.02 -26.71 -23.89
C GLU A 125 12.84 -25.58 -22.89
N LEU A 126 11.91 -24.67 -23.18
CA LEU A 126 11.55 -23.59 -22.27
C LEU A 126 11.03 -24.12 -20.93
N LEU A 127 10.13 -25.12 -20.96
CA LEU A 127 9.60 -25.80 -19.77
C LEU A 127 10.72 -26.46 -18.96
N ASP A 128 11.58 -27.23 -19.59
CA ASP A 128 12.64 -27.99 -18.94
C ASP A 128 13.70 -27.06 -18.31
N SER A 129 13.99 -25.96 -18.99
CA SER A 129 14.92 -24.95 -18.48
C SER A 129 14.41 -24.27 -17.21
N GLY A 130 13.10 -24.07 -17.10
CA GLY A 130 12.47 -23.24 -16.07
C GLY A 130 12.90 -21.77 -16.11
N ARG A 131 13.51 -21.33 -17.24
CA ARG A 131 14.06 -19.98 -17.45
C ARG A 131 13.07 -19.09 -18.19
N TYR A 132 11.94 -18.82 -17.55
CA TYR A 132 10.91 -17.95 -18.09
C TYR A 132 10.22 -17.16 -16.98
N ARG A 133 9.62 -16.06 -17.37
CA ARG A 133 8.83 -15.21 -16.47
C ARG A 133 7.40 -15.11 -16.96
N VAL A 134 6.47 -15.49 -16.11
CA VAL A 134 5.03 -15.39 -16.32
C VAL A 134 4.53 -14.10 -15.66
N LYS A 135 4.00 -13.21 -16.45
CA LYS A 135 3.36 -11.98 -15.97
C LYS A 135 1.85 -12.15 -15.82
N TYR A 136 1.26 -12.88 -16.74
CA TYR A 136 -0.18 -13.16 -16.80
C TYR A 136 -0.43 -14.66 -16.89
N ALA A 137 -1.46 -15.16 -16.23
CA ALA A 137 -1.73 -16.59 -16.16
C ALA A 137 -1.98 -17.23 -17.54
N GLU A 138 -2.50 -16.47 -18.49
CA GLU A 138 -2.70 -16.91 -19.89
C GLU A 138 -1.41 -17.31 -20.58
N GLU A 139 -0.28 -16.68 -20.23
CA GLU A 139 1.03 -16.94 -20.82
C GLU A 139 1.52 -18.39 -20.60
N THR A 140 0.85 -19.14 -19.71
CA THR A 140 1.22 -20.54 -19.43
C THR A 140 0.41 -21.55 -20.23
N ALA A 141 -0.55 -21.12 -21.04
CA ALA A 141 -1.46 -22.05 -21.72
C ALA A 141 -0.74 -22.89 -22.80
N LEU A 142 0.08 -22.28 -23.68
CA LEU A 142 0.82 -23.04 -24.70
C LEU A 142 1.92 -23.93 -24.10
N PRO A 143 2.70 -23.52 -23.09
CA PRO A 143 3.55 -24.45 -22.33
C PRO A 143 2.81 -25.67 -21.78
N VAL A 144 1.59 -25.50 -21.26
CA VAL A 144 0.75 -26.63 -20.80
C VAL A 144 0.39 -27.55 -21.98
N VAL A 145 0.01 -26.99 -23.14
CA VAL A 145 -0.27 -27.79 -24.35
C VAL A 145 0.96 -28.62 -24.75
N ALA A 146 2.14 -28.02 -24.77
CA ALA A 146 3.38 -28.76 -25.07
C ALA A 146 3.66 -29.87 -24.05
N TRP A 147 3.44 -29.63 -22.76
CA TRP A 147 3.57 -30.64 -21.72
C TRP A 147 2.57 -31.80 -21.91
N LEU A 148 1.29 -31.49 -22.17
CA LEU A 148 0.23 -32.48 -22.40
C LEU A 148 0.57 -33.38 -23.60
N LEU A 149 1.04 -32.82 -24.71
CA LEU A 149 1.43 -33.57 -25.88
C LEU A 149 2.61 -34.49 -25.58
N ARG A 150 3.62 -34.05 -24.83
CA ARG A 150 4.74 -34.88 -24.35
C ARG A 150 4.30 -36.01 -23.43
N ALA A 151 3.25 -35.75 -22.61
CA ALA A 151 2.66 -36.76 -21.73
C ALA A 151 1.72 -37.75 -22.46
N GLY A 152 1.44 -37.57 -23.74
CA GLY A 152 0.50 -38.38 -24.52
C GLY A 152 -0.97 -37.99 -24.34
N GLU A 153 -1.27 -36.91 -23.61
CA GLU A 153 -2.61 -36.42 -23.29
C GLU A 153 -3.18 -35.51 -24.41
N ARG A 154 -3.31 -36.10 -25.62
CA ARG A 154 -3.63 -35.35 -26.85
C ARG A 154 -5.01 -34.68 -26.76
N ASP A 155 -6.01 -35.38 -26.26
CA ASP A 155 -7.38 -34.84 -26.20
C ASP A 155 -7.47 -33.65 -25.23
N ALA A 156 -6.77 -33.71 -24.10
CA ALA A 156 -6.67 -32.60 -23.16
C ALA A 156 -5.95 -31.40 -23.79
N ALA A 157 -4.89 -31.62 -24.57
CA ALA A 157 -4.17 -30.58 -25.30
C ALA A 157 -5.08 -29.86 -26.32
N LEU A 158 -5.84 -30.65 -27.10
CA LEU A 158 -6.81 -30.12 -28.09
C LEU A 158 -7.92 -29.33 -27.37
N GLY A 159 -8.43 -29.83 -26.25
CA GLY A 159 -9.44 -29.12 -25.46
C GLY A 159 -8.96 -27.75 -24.95
N VAL A 160 -7.69 -27.64 -24.55
CA VAL A 160 -7.09 -26.35 -24.17
C VAL A 160 -6.98 -25.43 -25.40
N LEU A 161 -6.55 -25.95 -26.56
CA LEU A 161 -6.43 -25.16 -27.77
C LEU A 161 -7.77 -24.63 -28.26
N ASP A 162 -8.84 -25.43 -28.21
CA ASP A 162 -10.19 -24.98 -28.58
C ASP A 162 -10.66 -23.79 -27.70
N GLU A 163 -10.29 -23.79 -26.42
CA GLU A 163 -10.64 -22.72 -25.49
C GLU A 163 -9.83 -21.41 -25.72
N ILE A 164 -8.57 -21.51 -26.11
CA ILE A 164 -7.66 -20.34 -26.20
C ILE A 164 -7.52 -19.78 -27.62
N ALA A 165 -7.66 -20.58 -28.67
CA ALA A 165 -7.47 -20.17 -30.06
C ALA A 165 -8.36 -18.99 -30.50
N PRO A 166 -9.65 -18.84 -30.04
CA PRO A 166 -10.46 -17.68 -30.33
C PRO A 166 -9.88 -16.34 -29.87
N PHE A 167 -8.92 -16.39 -28.92
CA PHE A 167 -8.30 -15.21 -28.32
C PHE A 167 -6.85 -14.98 -28.83
N ALA A 168 -6.37 -15.78 -29.80
CA ALA A 168 -4.99 -15.75 -30.30
C ALA A 168 -4.55 -14.39 -30.86
N GLU A 169 -5.48 -13.59 -31.37
CA GLU A 169 -5.20 -12.23 -31.88
C GLU A 169 -5.03 -11.20 -30.74
N ARG A 170 -5.65 -11.45 -29.61
CA ARG A 170 -5.77 -10.46 -28.52
C ARG A 170 -4.85 -10.75 -27.35
N LEU A 171 -4.63 -12.00 -27.06
CA LEU A 171 -3.93 -12.45 -25.85
C LEU A 171 -2.64 -13.19 -26.20
N ARG A 172 -1.71 -13.10 -25.28
CA ARG A 172 -0.43 -13.82 -25.28
C ARG A 172 -0.57 -15.10 -24.49
N PHE A 173 -0.09 -16.21 -25.06
CA PHE A 173 -0.19 -17.53 -24.46
C PHE A 173 1.19 -18.17 -24.19
N THR A 174 2.28 -17.40 -24.33
CA THR A 174 3.65 -17.82 -24.02
C THR A 174 4.32 -16.87 -23.04
N PRO A 175 5.11 -17.38 -22.08
CA PRO A 175 5.85 -16.56 -21.15
C PRO A 175 7.03 -15.84 -21.82
N ALA A 176 7.58 -14.83 -21.16
CA ALA A 176 8.81 -14.19 -21.60
C ALA A 176 10.01 -15.06 -21.21
N PRO A 177 11.04 -15.20 -22.09
CA PRO A 177 12.31 -15.79 -21.69
C PRO A 177 12.93 -15.04 -20.52
N SER A 178 13.69 -15.74 -19.68
CA SER A 178 14.43 -15.16 -18.56
C SER A 178 15.78 -15.86 -18.40
N ASP A 179 16.80 -15.10 -18.04
CA ASP A 179 18.12 -15.67 -17.76
C ASP A 179 18.17 -16.43 -16.43
N GLN A 180 17.12 -16.27 -15.62
CA GLN A 180 17.07 -16.81 -14.27
C GLN A 180 16.00 -17.89 -14.11
N ARG A 181 16.39 -18.97 -13.43
CA ARG A 181 15.48 -20.01 -13.00
C ARG A 181 14.64 -19.51 -11.80
N ALA A 182 13.45 -20.07 -11.64
CA ALA A 182 12.62 -19.82 -10.45
C ALA A 182 13.42 -20.04 -9.16
N GLY A 183 13.41 -19.05 -8.28
CA GLY A 183 14.16 -19.07 -7.01
C GLY A 183 13.50 -19.91 -5.92
N ASP A 184 14.13 -19.98 -4.74
CA ASP A 184 13.64 -20.67 -3.56
C ASP A 184 12.24 -20.16 -3.19
N PRO A 185 11.22 -21.03 -3.07
CA PRO A 185 9.85 -20.65 -2.74
C PRO A 185 9.71 -20.09 -1.32
N ASP A 186 10.61 -20.42 -0.38
CA ASP A 186 10.57 -19.90 0.99
C ASP A 186 11.17 -18.50 1.13
N VAL A 187 11.89 -18.03 0.12
CA VAL A 187 12.49 -16.70 0.08
C VAL A 187 11.53 -15.73 -0.62
N VAL A 188 11.07 -14.74 0.10
CA VAL A 188 10.19 -13.69 -0.39
C VAL A 188 10.89 -12.33 -0.45
N TYR A 189 10.45 -11.44 -1.33
CA TYR A 189 10.91 -10.06 -1.47
C TYR A 189 9.78 -9.21 -2.05
N ARG A 190 9.78 -7.90 -1.74
CA ARG A 190 8.74 -6.96 -2.20
C ARG A 190 8.98 -6.46 -3.63
N GLN A 191 10.24 -6.20 -3.96
CA GLN A 191 10.70 -5.71 -5.26
C GLN A 191 11.96 -6.46 -5.66
N THR A 192 12.25 -6.53 -6.96
CA THR A 192 13.51 -7.07 -7.45
C THR A 192 14.63 -6.05 -7.31
N ALA A 193 15.89 -6.50 -7.39
CA ALA A 193 17.04 -5.60 -7.43
C ALA A 193 16.95 -4.63 -8.63
N GLY A 194 16.49 -5.12 -9.80
CA GLY A 194 16.29 -4.31 -10.99
C GLY A 194 15.19 -3.24 -10.83
N ASP A 195 14.11 -3.55 -10.14
CA ASP A 195 13.06 -2.53 -9.85
C ASP A 195 13.61 -1.41 -8.99
N VAL A 196 14.35 -1.77 -7.94
CA VAL A 196 14.96 -0.82 -7.02
C VAL A 196 16.04 0.01 -7.71
N ARG A 197 16.89 -0.64 -8.53
CA ARG A 197 17.91 0.04 -9.33
C ARG A 197 17.30 1.13 -10.20
N ARG A 198 16.24 0.80 -10.95
CA ARG A 198 15.53 1.75 -11.83
C ARG A 198 14.95 2.94 -11.07
N ILE A 199 14.39 2.72 -9.87
CA ILE A 199 13.89 3.79 -9.01
C ILE A 199 15.03 4.72 -8.57
N LEU A 200 16.20 4.19 -8.26
CA LEU A 200 17.35 4.97 -7.81
C LEU A 200 18.00 5.74 -8.96
N GLU A 201 18.11 5.14 -10.16
CA GLU A 201 18.61 5.80 -11.37
C GLU A 201 17.76 7.01 -11.77
N GLN A 202 16.44 6.92 -11.62
CA GLN A 202 15.51 8.01 -11.94
C GLN A 202 15.50 9.14 -10.90
N ARG A 203 16.27 9.03 -9.83
CA ARG A 203 16.23 10.01 -8.75
C ARG A 203 16.87 11.31 -9.17
N GLN A 204 16.06 12.37 -9.21
CA GLN A 204 16.49 13.72 -9.57
C GLN A 204 17.00 14.50 -8.35
N PRO A 205 17.82 15.54 -8.56
CA PRO A 205 18.17 16.50 -7.53
C PRO A 205 16.93 17.08 -6.86
N ASN A 206 16.97 17.21 -5.54
CA ASN A 206 15.88 17.87 -4.82
C ASN A 206 16.03 19.40 -4.92
N ALA A 207 15.08 20.07 -5.56
CA ALA A 207 15.11 21.51 -5.81
C ALA A 207 15.29 22.35 -4.53
N GLN A 208 14.68 21.94 -3.40
CA GLN A 208 14.84 22.66 -2.13
C GLN A 208 16.25 22.55 -1.57
N ILE A 209 16.86 21.35 -1.69
CA ILE A 209 18.24 21.10 -1.23
C ILE A 209 19.22 21.90 -2.11
N GLU A 210 19.05 21.85 -3.43
CA GLU A 210 19.91 22.59 -4.35
C GLU A 210 19.78 24.12 -4.14
N THR A 211 18.56 24.62 -3.91
CA THR A 211 18.33 26.03 -3.53
C THR A 211 19.02 26.38 -2.22
N MET A 212 18.96 25.49 -1.21
CA MET A 212 19.66 25.72 0.06
C MET A 212 21.19 25.73 -0.13
N ARG A 213 21.73 24.82 -0.93
CA ARG A 213 23.18 24.79 -1.23
C ARG A 213 23.62 26.07 -1.92
N GLU A 214 22.90 26.50 -2.96
CA GLU A 214 23.18 27.79 -3.62
C GLU A 214 23.17 28.95 -2.62
N ALA A 215 22.19 28.94 -1.70
CA ALA A 215 22.15 29.95 -0.65
C ALA A 215 23.37 29.92 0.28
N LEU A 216 23.85 28.72 0.65
CA LEU A 216 24.99 28.53 1.55
C LEU A 216 26.33 28.84 0.89
N THR A 217 26.52 28.45 -0.36
CA THR A 217 27.82 28.54 -1.06
C THR A 217 28.01 29.82 -1.83
N VAL A 218 26.95 30.46 -2.28
CA VAL A 218 27.00 31.67 -3.13
C VAL A 218 26.46 32.89 -2.40
N TRP A 219 25.21 32.83 -1.98
CA TRP A 219 24.50 34.01 -1.50
C TRP A 219 24.88 34.44 -0.08
N ASN A 220 25.22 33.51 0.79
CA ASN A 220 25.66 33.84 2.14
C ASN A 220 27.03 34.50 2.15
N PRO A 221 28.06 34.02 1.42
CA PRO A 221 29.32 34.71 1.27
C PRO A 221 29.15 36.15 0.69
N PHE A 222 28.35 36.28 -0.37
CA PHE A 222 28.03 37.60 -0.92
C PHE A 222 27.37 38.53 0.10
N ALA A 223 26.42 38.02 0.88
CA ALA A 223 25.75 38.81 1.90
C ALA A 223 26.69 39.25 3.03
N ASP A 224 27.73 38.48 3.32
CA ASP A 224 28.75 38.82 4.31
C ASP A 224 29.69 39.91 3.78
N GLU A 225 30.08 39.84 2.51
CA GLU A 225 30.88 40.90 1.87
C GLU A 225 30.11 42.23 1.83
N LEU A 226 28.79 42.16 1.51
CA LEU A 226 27.92 43.34 1.56
C LEU A 226 27.79 43.90 2.98
N LEU A 227 27.66 43.05 3.98
CA LEU A 227 27.60 43.43 5.39
C LEU A 227 28.92 44.05 5.83
N THR A 228 30.05 43.46 5.48
CA THR A 228 31.39 43.96 5.80
C THR A 228 31.59 45.35 5.22
N LEU A 229 31.26 45.57 3.94
CA LEU A 229 31.39 46.86 3.27
C LEU A 229 30.58 47.96 3.98
N TRP A 230 29.37 47.64 4.45
CA TRP A 230 28.56 48.58 5.23
C TRP A 230 29.10 48.81 6.65
N CYS A 231 29.65 47.79 7.31
CA CYS A 231 30.24 47.93 8.64
C CYS A 231 31.44 48.87 8.66
N GLU A 232 32.21 48.95 7.58
CA GLU A 232 33.34 49.88 7.45
C GLU A 232 32.92 51.34 7.44
N THR A 233 31.65 51.63 7.16
CA THR A 233 31.11 53.00 7.18
C THR A 233 30.63 53.43 8.58
N ARG A 234 30.91 52.61 9.63
CA ARG A 234 30.46 52.86 11.00
C ARG A 234 31.36 53.89 11.69
N ASP A 235 30.76 54.95 12.19
CA ASP A 235 31.41 55.90 13.07
C ASP A 235 30.46 56.32 14.20
N GLY A 236 30.96 56.41 15.43
CA GLY A 236 30.14 56.70 16.62
C GLY A 236 28.90 55.82 16.78
N GLY A 237 28.97 54.55 16.34
CA GLY A 237 27.84 53.58 16.36
C GLY A 237 26.88 53.73 15.19
N ARG A 238 26.99 54.70 14.30
CA ARG A 238 26.10 54.97 13.18
C ARG A 238 26.71 54.45 11.87
N ILE A 239 25.93 53.70 11.08
CA ILE A 239 26.32 53.24 9.76
C ILE A 239 26.09 54.32 8.70
N GLY A 240 26.99 54.42 7.72
CA GLY A 240 26.94 55.41 6.64
C GLY A 240 27.36 56.81 7.09
N ALA A 241 28.03 56.92 8.24
CA ALA A 241 28.53 58.18 8.78
C ALA A 241 29.84 58.67 8.08
N VAL A 242 30.69 57.72 7.71
CA VAL A 242 31.96 57.92 7.08
C VAL A 242 32.10 57.14 5.80
N THR A 243 32.71 57.67 4.77
CA THR A 243 33.10 56.91 3.57
C THR A 243 34.64 56.92 3.50
N LEU A 244 35.22 55.72 3.62
CA LEU A 244 36.68 55.54 3.57
C LEU A 244 37.18 55.61 2.12
N ASP A 245 38.44 56.00 1.95
CA ASP A 245 39.09 55.95 0.66
C ASP A 245 39.06 54.53 0.08
N GLY A 246 38.68 54.40 -1.19
CA GLY A 246 38.53 53.10 -1.87
C GLY A 246 37.22 52.36 -1.59
N TRP A 247 36.30 52.84 -0.74
CA TRP A 247 35.02 52.24 -0.47
C TRP A 247 34.11 52.18 -1.72
N LEU A 248 34.03 53.33 -2.46
CA LEU A 248 33.19 53.46 -3.63
C LEU A 248 33.58 52.51 -4.79
N PRO A 249 34.86 52.35 -5.17
CA PRO A 249 35.27 51.34 -6.14
C PRO A 249 34.88 49.90 -5.76
N ARG A 250 34.99 49.54 -4.47
CA ARG A 250 34.58 48.23 -3.98
C ARG A 250 33.05 48.04 -4.02
N ALA A 251 32.31 49.11 -3.74
CA ALA A 251 30.86 49.13 -3.89
C ALA A 251 30.40 48.82 -5.33
N VAL A 252 31.07 49.47 -6.32
CA VAL A 252 30.83 49.21 -7.75
C VAL A 252 31.13 47.76 -8.12
N GLN A 253 32.29 47.24 -7.68
CA GLN A 253 32.66 45.83 -7.93
C GLN A 253 31.65 44.85 -7.31
N LEU A 254 31.18 45.12 -6.09
CA LEU A 254 30.23 44.26 -5.42
C LEU A 254 28.84 44.24 -6.11
N LEU A 255 28.39 45.39 -6.64
CA LEU A 255 27.18 45.48 -7.45
C LEU A 255 27.30 44.72 -8.79
N ALA A 256 28.44 44.88 -9.48
CA ALA A 256 28.72 44.11 -10.70
C ALA A 256 28.73 42.62 -10.44
N ARG A 257 29.35 42.20 -9.33
CA ARG A 257 29.31 40.78 -8.89
C ARG A 257 27.89 40.30 -8.56
N TYR A 258 27.08 41.13 -7.92
CA TYR A 258 25.67 40.78 -7.69
C TYR A 258 24.92 40.48 -9.00
N GLN A 259 25.12 41.34 -10.01
CA GLN A 259 24.50 41.16 -11.33
C GLN A 259 24.95 39.84 -11.99
N GLN A 260 26.25 39.54 -11.94
CA GLN A 260 26.79 38.27 -12.41
C GLN A 260 26.17 37.07 -11.67
N LEU A 261 26.15 37.08 -10.33
CA LEU A 261 25.58 36.03 -9.52
C LEU A 261 24.09 35.81 -9.80
N THR A 262 23.31 36.86 -10.04
CA THR A 262 21.89 36.74 -10.38
C THR A 262 21.65 36.14 -11.75
N ALA A 263 22.58 36.27 -12.68
CA ALA A 263 22.53 35.63 -14.01
C ALA A 263 22.89 34.14 -13.94
N GLU A 264 23.94 33.82 -13.16
CA GLU A 264 24.45 32.43 -13.05
C GLU A 264 23.67 31.56 -12.10
N HIS A 265 23.16 32.11 -10.99
CA HIS A 265 22.54 31.38 -9.89
C HIS A 265 21.04 31.71 -9.76
N THR A 266 20.20 30.81 -10.28
CA THR A 266 18.76 31.09 -10.47
C THR A 266 17.83 30.34 -9.49
N LEU A 267 18.35 29.39 -8.69
CA LEU A 267 17.53 28.52 -7.84
C LEU A 267 16.97 29.29 -6.62
N CYS A 268 17.77 30.12 -5.98
CA CYS A 268 17.39 30.85 -4.76
C CYS A 268 16.73 32.21 -5.06
N SER A 269 15.44 32.20 -5.39
CA SER A 269 14.68 33.43 -5.71
C SER A 269 14.70 34.48 -4.58
N LYS A 270 14.76 34.05 -3.31
CA LYS A 270 14.82 34.90 -2.14
C LYS A 270 16.10 35.75 -2.10
N HIS A 271 17.21 35.22 -2.55
CA HIS A 271 18.49 35.95 -2.60
C HIS A 271 18.70 36.67 -3.93
N ARG A 272 18.17 36.12 -5.00
CA ARG A 272 18.18 36.77 -6.32
C ARG A 272 17.34 38.06 -6.35
N ASN A 273 16.20 38.07 -5.63
CA ASN A 273 15.33 39.25 -5.49
C ASN A 273 15.07 39.56 -4.00
N PRO A 274 16.06 40.03 -3.25
CA PRO A 274 15.97 40.19 -1.81
C PRO A 274 14.99 41.30 -1.43
N LYS A 275 14.00 40.98 -0.58
CA LYS A 275 13.05 41.97 -0.02
C LYS A 275 13.38 42.38 1.42
N GLY A 276 14.30 41.70 2.09
CA GLY A 276 14.68 41.95 3.49
C GLY A 276 15.96 42.77 3.59
N SER A 277 16.73 42.60 4.69
CA SER A 277 17.93 43.35 5.01
C SER A 277 18.94 43.46 3.85
N ILE A 278 19.16 42.34 3.12
CA ILE A 278 20.05 42.36 1.94
C ILE A 278 19.53 43.29 0.85
N GLY A 279 18.20 43.31 0.62
CA GLY A 279 17.57 44.22 -0.35
C GLY A 279 17.75 45.68 0.02
N VAL A 280 17.57 46.01 1.31
CA VAL A 280 17.80 47.39 1.82
C VAL A 280 19.25 47.80 1.61
N LEU A 281 20.21 46.96 2.01
CA LEU A 281 21.63 47.24 1.87
C LEU A 281 22.06 47.41 0.41
N ARG A 282 21.56 46.53 -0.47
CA ARG A 282 21.82 46.60 -1.90
C ARG A 282 21.27 47.89 -2.51
N THR A 283 19.99 48.19 -2.27
CA THR A 283 19.36 49.42 -2.84
C THR A 283 20.07 50.70 -2.34
N ALA A 284 20.47 50.76 -1.08
CA ALA A 284 21.26 51.86 -0.55
C ALA A 284 22.64 51.95 -1.23
N LEU A 285 23.28 50.79 -1.52
CA LEU A 285 24.54 50.72 -2.24
C LEU A 285 24.41 51.23 -3.68
N GLU A 286 23.36 50.85 -4.39
CA GLU A 286 23.04 51.32 -5.75
C GLU A 286 22.92 52.87 -5.78
N ARG A 287 22.23 53.44 -4.79
CA ARG A 287 22.13 54.93 -4.66
C ARG A 287 23.47 55.60 -4.43
N ARG A 288 24.28 55.04 -3.52
CA ARG A 288 25.62 55.61 -3.23
C ARG A 288 26.53 55.54 -4.46
N VAL A 289 26.51 54.43 -5.20
CA VAL A 289 27.27 54.25 -6.44
C VAL A 289 26.80 55.23 -7.54
N ALA A 290 25.52 55.55 -7.60
CA ALA A 290 24.95 56.55 -8.49
C ALA A 290 25.24 58.00 -8.04
N GLY A 291 26.05 58.21 -6.99
CA GLY A 291 26.43 59.55 -6.50
C GLY A 291 25.39 60.23 -5.61
N ALA A 292 24.32 59.57 -5.24
CA ALA A 292 23.25 60.12 -4.41
C ALA A 292 23.52 59.92 -2.92
N GLU A 293 23.26 60.92 -2.11
CA GLU A 293 23.33 60.87 -0.66
C GLU A 293 22.09 60.10 -0.13
N LEU A 294 22.27 59.28 0.95
CA LEU A 294 21.18 58.62 1.63
C LEU A 294 20.37 59.60 2.47
N THR A 295 19.07 59.59 2.36
CA THR A 295 18.17 60.33 3.23
C THR A 295 18.26 59.83 4.68
N PRO A 296 17.84 60.62 5.68
CA PRO A 296 17.82 60.20 7.08
C PRO A 296 17.02 58.89 7.28
N ARG A 297 15.92 58.69 6.55
CA ARG A 297 15.10 57.49 6.59
C ARG A 297 15.86 56.28 6.04
N GLU A 298 16.55 56.43 4.92
CA GLU A 298 17.33 55.35 4.31
C GLU A 298 18.51 54.96 5.19
N ARG A 299 19.19 55.92 5.81
CA ARG A 299 20.24 55.64 6.80
C ARG A 299 19.70 54.82 7.98
N GLY A 300 18.52 55.17 8.50
CA GLY A 300 17.86 54.43 9.55
C GLY A 300 17.51 52.97 9.14
N LEU A 301 17.06 52.75 7.89
CA LEU A 301 16.80 51.42 7.35
C LEU A 301 18.09 50.59 7.18
N VAL A 302 19.16 51.21 6.69
CA VAL A 302 20.50 50.57 6.57
C VAL A 302 21.03 50.18 7.94
N GLN A 303 20.94 51.06 8.94
CA GLN A 303 21.32 50.77 10.32
C GLN A 303 20.55 49.54 10.86
N SER A 304 19.23 49.57 10.74
CA SER A 304 18.37 48.45 11.19
C SER A 304 18.69 47.15 10.47
N ALA A 305 19.00 47.21 9.17
CA ALA A 305 19.36 46.06 8.37
C ALA A 305 20.71 45.46 8.79
N VAL A 306 21.72 46.30 8.98
CA VAL A 306 23.05 45.89 9.48
C VAL A 306 22.91 45.25 10.87
N ASP A 307 22.23 45.90 11.81
CA ASP A 307 22.09 45.43 13.18
C ASP A 307 21.31 44.07 13.21
N ALA A 308 20.29 43.90 12.38
CA ALA A 308 19.57 42.63 12.24
C ALA A 308 20.46 41.54 11.66
N MET A 309 21.33 41.85 10.69
CA MET A 309 22.26 40.88 10.12
C MET A 309 23.36 40.52 11.12
N LEU A 310 23.92 41.50 11.85
CA LEU A 310 24.93 41.24 12.87
C LEU A 310 24.39 40.34 14.00
N ARG A 311 23.18 40.61 14.49
CA ARG A 311 22.55 39.74 15.50
C ARG A 311 22.35 38.28 15.01
N LYS A 312 22.05 38.10 13.73
CA LYS A 312 21.77 36.77 13.17
C LYS A 312 23.01 36.01 12.73
N ARG A 313 24.02 36.68 12.25
CA ARG A 313 25.20 36.11 11.59
C ARG A 313 26.50 36.29 12.34
N GLY A 314 26.53 37.12 13.38
CA GLY A 314 27.75 37.59 14.02
C GLY A 314 28.40 38.71 13.22
N GLN A 315 29.36 39.36 13.83
CA GLN A 315 30.20 40.37 13.15
C GLN A 315 31.16 39.67 12.19
N PRO A 316 31.27 40.09 10.92
CA PRO A 316 32.24 39.52 9.99
C PRO A 316 33.65 39.46 10.61
N GLY A 317 34.27 38.29 10.55
CA GLY A 317 35.57 38.03 11.16
C GLY A 317 35.56 37.65 12.65
N SER A 318 34.39 37.72 13.32
CA SER A 318 34.31 37.22 14.71
C SER A 318 34.36 35.67 14.79
N PRO A 319 34.73 35.12 15.95
CA PRO A 319 34.71 33.63 16.15
C PRO A 319 33.35 33.01 15.85
N GLU A 320 32.25 33.66 16.25
CA GLU A 320 30.88 33.19 16.03
C GLU A 320 30.53 33.15 14.56
N HIS A 321 30.94 34.21 13.82
CA HIS A 321 30.72 34.25 12.36
C HIS A 321 31.55 33.18 11.65
N THR A 322 32.81 32.99 12.02
CA THR A 322 33.68 31.95 11.45
C THR A 322 33.11 30.57 11.70
N ALA A 323 32.68 30.25 12.95
CA ALA A 323 32.06 28.98 13.29
C ALA A 323 30.79 28.72 12.50
N LEU A 324 29.94 29.76 12.31
CA LEU A 324 28.73 29.65 11.49
C LEU A 324 29.07 29.33 10.01
N ARG A 325 30.10 29.97 9.44
CA ARG A 325 30.53 29.73 8.05
C ARG A 325 31.12 28.32 7.89
N GLU A 326 31.90 27.85 8.81
CA GLU A 326 32.42 26.49 8.81
C GLU A 326 31.29 25.45 8.91
N GLN A 327 30.29 25.69 9.77
CA GLN A 327 29.14 24.83 9.85
C GLN A 327 28.39 24.78 8.50
N GLN A 328 28.16 25.96 7.88
CA GLN A 328 27.48 26.05 6.60
C GLN A 328 28.26 25.40 5.46
N ALA A 329 29.59 25.57 5.47
CA ALA A 329 30.48 24.89 4.52
C ALA A 329 30.39 23.36 4.66
N ARG A 330 30.41 22.84 5.89
CA ARG A 330 30.21 21.42 6.17
C ARG A 330 28.85 20.91 5.69
N GLU A 331 27.78 21.69 5.90
CA GLU A 331 26.45 21.32 5.41
C GLU A 331 26.38 21.33 3.87
N ALA A 332 26.99 22.33 3.23
CA ALA A 332 27.05 22.42 1.78
C ALA A 332 27.90 21.30 1.14
N ALA A 333 28.93 20.83 1.85
CA ALA A 333 29.81 19.76 1.38
C ALA A 333 29.19 18.34 1.49
N ARG A 334 28.05 18.19 2.17
CA ARG A 334 27.38 16.86 2.26
C ARG A 334 27.04 16.32 0.88
N PRO A 335 27.28 15.02 0.62
CA PRO A 335 26.93 14.40 -0.65
C PRO A 335 25.44 14.53 -0.96
N ARG A 336 25.12 14.71 -2.22
CA ARG A 336 23.74 14.82 -2.68
C ARG A 336 23.07 13.45 -2.66
N HIS A 337 21.82 13.37 -2.19
CA HIS A 337 21.09 12.11 -2.12
C HIS A 337 20.91 11.44 -3.48
N HIS A 338 20.79 12.19 -4.57
CA HIS A 338 20.69 11.59 -5.91
C HIS A 338 22.02 11.00 -6.39
N GLN A 339 23.17 11.61 -6.06
CA GLN A 339 24.49 11.05 -6.37
C GLN A 339 24.71 9.73 -5.63
N LEU A 340 24.39 9.70 -4.32
CA LEU A 340 24.45 8.44 -3.55
C LEU A 340 23.43 7.42 -4.03
N ALA A 341 22.26 7.82 -4.54
CA ALA A 341 21.31 6.92 -5.15
C ALA A 341 21.84 6.30 -6.45
N GLN A 342 22.51 7.10 -7.30
CA GLN A 342 23.15 6.60 -8.52
C GLN A 342 24.33 5.64 -8.22
N LEU A 343 25.13 5.96 -7.19
CA LEU A 343 26.20 5.05 -6.73
C LEU A 343 25.62 3.70 -6.28
N VAL A 344 24.58 3.74 -5.45
CA VAL A 344 23.92 2.52 -4.99
C VAL A 344 23.26 1.76 -6.16
N ALA A 345 22.71 2.47 -7.15
CA ALA A 345 22.19 1.85 -8.37
C ALA A 345 23.30 1.14 -9.17
N ALA A 346 24.50 1.71 -9.23
CA ALA A 346 25.65 1.06 -9.85
C ALA A 346 26.06 -0.23 -9.12
N ARG A 347 26.05 -0.23 -7.78
CA ARG A 347 26.27 -1.46 -6.99
C ARG A 347 25.23 -2.54 -7.29
N LEU A 348 23.97 -2.14 -7.44
CA LEU A 348 22.86 -3.03 -7.79
C LEU A 348 22.99 -3.62 -9.20
N ALA A 349 23.64 -2.92 -10.14
CA ALA A 349 23.81 -3.40 -11.51
C ALA A 349 24.61 -4.71 -11.58
N GLY A 350 25.51 -4.97 -10.61
CA GLY A 350 26.27 -6.21 -10.50
C GLY A 350 25.50 -7.40 -9.91
N LEU A 351 24.25 -7.20 -9.48
CA LEU A 351 23.41 -8.25 -8.87
C LEU A 351 22.39 -8.79 -9.88
N PRO A 352 21.86 -10.01 -9.65
CA PRO A 352 20.74 -10.53 -10.42
C PRO A 352 19.54 -9.57 -10.34
N GLN A 353 19.01 -9.16 -11.51
CA GLN A 353 18.03 -8.08 -11.61
C GLN A 353 16.57 -8.52 -11.35
N ASP A 354 16.29 -9.82 -11.52
CA ASP A 354 14.92 -10.39 -11.47
C ASP A 354 14.53 -10.95 -10.12
N ILE A 355 15.42 -10.90 -9.13
CA ILE A 355 15.20 -11.41 -7.77
C ILE A 355 15.47 -10.34 -6.71
N GLY A 356 15.15 -10.66 -5.45
CA GLY A 356 15.49 -9.82 -4.30
C GLY A 356 16.98 -9.95 -3.91
N ILE A 357 17.38 -9.13 -2.96
CA ILE A 357 18.77 -8.99 -2.49
C ILE A 357 18.93 -9.75 -1.17
N GLY A 358 19.76 -10.77 -1.13
CA GLY A 358 20.04 -11.53 0.11
C GLY A 358 20.79 -10.71 1.15
N ASP A 359 21.84 -10.03 0.74
CA ASP A 359 22.65 -9.16 1.60
C ASP A 359 22.48 -7.68 1.25
N VAL A 360 21.49 -7.07 1.89
CA VAL A 360 21.19 -5.64 1.71
C VAL A 360 22.28 -4.77 2.36
N ASP A 361 22.92 -5.23 3.43
CA ASP A 361 23.90 -4.44 4.17
C ASP A 361 25.18 -4.24 3.35
N HIS A 362 25.54 -5.23 2.53
CA HIS A 362 26.64 -5.09 1.57
C HIS A 362 26.37 -3.99 0.52
N VAL A 363 25.13 -3.88 0.05
CA VAL A 363 24.71 -2.82 -0.91
C VAL A 363 24.68 -1.43 -0.24
N LEU A 364 24.31 -1.38 1.03
CA LEU A 364 24.15 -0.14 1.80
C LEU A 364 25.43 0.28 2.54
N ARG A 365 26.55 -0.43 2.37
CA ARG A 365 27.81 -0.08 3.00
C ARG A 365 28.18 1.38 2.71
N PRO A 366 29.00 2.03 3.58
CA PRO A 366 29.54 3.34 3.31
C PRO A 366 30.26 3.40 1.94
N VAL A 367 30.42 4.59 1.41
CA VAL A 367 31.08 4.82 0.11
C VAL A 367 32.55 4.41 0.21
N ASP A 368 32.99 3.50 -0.64
CA ASP A 368 34.39 3.10 -0.74
C ASP A 368 35.24 4.15 -1.44
N ALA A 369 36.55 4.12 -1.21
CA ALA A 369 37.46 5.09 -1.80
C ALA A 369 37.45 5.07 -3.36
N ASP A 370 37.36 3.86 -3.92
CA ASP A 370 37.33 3.66 -5.39
C ASP A 370 36.04 4.16 -6.04
N GLU A 371 34.92 4.12 -5.29
CA GLU A 371 33.61 4.57 -5.73
C GLU A 371 33.42 6.08 -5.55
N ALA A 372 34.16 6.70 -4.62
CA ALA A 372 33.98 8.07 -4.20
C ALA A 372 34.29 9.06 -5.34
N HIS A 373 35.40 8.87 -6.04
CA HIS A 373 35.88 9.76 -7.08
C HIS A 373 34.94 9.79 -8.30
N PRO A 374 34.54 8.64 -8.91
CA PRO A 374 33.61 8.63 -10.03
C PRO A 374 32.23 9.19 -9.70
N ALA A 375 31.77 9.00 -8.45
CA ALA A 375 30.48 9.48 -7.99
C ALA A 375 30.48 10.97 -7.56
N GLY A 376 31.64 11.60 -7.48
CA GLY A 376 31.79 12.98 -6.99
C GLY A 376 31.35 13.14 -5.54
N VAL A 377 31.62 12.14 -4.70
CA VAL A 377 31.26 12.12 -3.27
C VAL A 377 32.49 11.81 -2.41
N VAL A 378 32.35 11.94 -1.10
CA VAL A 378 33.44 11.67 -0.14
C VAL A 378 33.41 10.22 0.30
N ALA A 379 34.55 9.57 0.37
CA ALA A 379 34.69 8.21 0.90
C ALA A 379 34.27 8.14 2.39
N GLY A 380 33.80 6.97 2.82
CA GLY A 380 33.29 6.74 4.19
C GLY A 380 31.89 7.32 4.45
N TRP A 381 31.26 7.99 3.49
CA TRP A 381 29.94 8.55 3.68
C TRP A 381 28.85 7.47 3.75
N PRO A 382 27.96 7.47 4.78
CA PRO A 382 26.93 6.44 4.92
C PRO A 382 25.80 6.64 3.91
N THR A 383 25.18 5.55 3.50
CA THR A 383 23.98 5.60 2.63
C THR A 383 22.83 6.31 3.34
N PRO A 384 22.25 7.38 2.75
CA PRO A 384 21.17 8.13 3.38
C PRO A 384 19.92 7.29 3.61
N ARG A 385 19.23 7.50 4.74
CA ARG A 385 17.99 6.79 5.07
C ARG A 385 16.95 6.73 3.93
N PRO A 386 16.70 7.82 3.14
CA PRO A 386 15.75 7.75 2.03
C PRO A 386 16.21 6.86 0.88
N VAL A 387 17.51 6.63 0.69
CA VAL A 387 18.07 5.69 -0.29
C VAL A 387 17.98 4.27 0.28
N ALA A 388 18.43 4.08 1.51
CA ALA A 388 18.36 2.80 2.21
C ALA A 388 16.94 2.22 2.25
N ARG A 389 15.90 3.05 2.51
CA ARG A 389 14.49 2.63 2.47
C ARG A 389 14.04 2.10 1.12
N VAL A 390 14.61 2.58 0.03
CA VAL A 390 14.29 2.08 -1.32
C VAL A 390 14.96 0.73 -1.51
N VAL A 391 16.24 0.59 -1.15
CA VAL A 391 17.00 -0.67 -1.28
C VAL A 391 16.40 -1.78 -0.41
N THR A 392 16.02 -1.50 0.82
CA THR A 392 15.41 -2.49 1.72
C THR A 392 14.10 -3.09 1.20
N ARG A 393 13.44 -2.46 0.23
CA ARG A 393 12.27 -3.05 -0.43
C ARG A 393 12.62 -4.28 -1.27
N ALA A 394 13.88 -4.39 -1.70
CA ALA A 394 14.37 -5.56 -2.42
C ALA A 394 14.98 -6.61 -1.48
N ALA A 395 15.04 -6.38 -0.18
CA ALA A 395 15.54 -7.37 0.76
C ALA A 395 14.80 -8.70 0.60
N ALA A 396 15.57 -9.78 0.43
CA ALA A 396 15.09 -11.14 0.35
C ALA A 396 15.32 -11.86 1.68
N GLY A 397 14.37 -12.70 2.06
CA GLY A 397 14.47 -13.46 3.31
C GLY A 397 13.19 -14.22 3.59
N THR A 398 13.12 -14.87 4.74
CA THR A 398 11.87 -15.49 5.20
C THR A 398 10.86 -14.40 5.57
N LEU A 399 9.59 -14.76 5.58
CA LEU A 399 8.49 -13.83 5.89
C LEU A 399 8.70 -13.17 7.27
N GLU A 400 9.05 -13.97 8.25
CA GLU A 400 9.27 -13.56 9.65
C GLU A 400 10.45 -12.57 9.73
N GLN A 401 11.58 -12.89 9.10
CA GLN A 401 12.74 -12.00 9.05
C GLN A 401 12.40 -10.63 8.43
N LEU A 402 11.59 -10.63 7.37
CA LEU A 402 11.20 -9.38 6.72
C LEU A 402 10.20 -8.55 7.56
N ILE A 403 9.34 -9.20 8.35
CA ILE A 403 8.46 -8.52 9.31
C ILE A 403 9.30 -7.92 10.45
N ASP A 404 10.19 -8.69 11.04
CA ASP A 404 11.04 -8.27 12.16
C ASP A 404 11.97 -7.10 11.79
N ARG A 405 12.51 -7.12 10.56
CA ARG A 405 13.30 -6.02 9.99
C ARG A 405 12.46 -4.81 9.56
N GLY A 406 11.13 -4.88 9.64
CA GLY A 406 10.21 -3.83 9.20
C GLY A 406 10.18 -3.61 7.67
N VAL A 407 10.69 -4.56 6.89
CA VAL A 407 10.58 -4.56 5.41
C VAL A 407 9.13 -4.80 5.02
N ILE A 408 8.45 -5.71 5.70
CA ILE A 408 6.99 -5.87 5.64
C ILE A 408 6.43 -5.07 6.82
N ALA A 409 5.93 -3.88 6.53
CA ALA A 409 5.51 -2.92 7.55
C ALA A 409 3.99 -2.88 7.78
N SER A 410 3.20 -3.61 6.99
CA SER A 410 1.74 -3.67 7.11
C SER A 410 1.16 -5.00 6.63
N ALA A 411 -0.07 -5.30 7.08
CA ALA A 411 -0.81 -6.47 6.63
C ALA A 411 -1.09 -6.44 5.11
N GLU A 412 -1.24 -5.25 4.50
CA GLU A 412 -1.40 -5.11 3.05
C GLU A 412 -0.12 -5.49 2.29
N GLU A 413 1.05 -5.18 2.85
CA GLU A 413 2.32 -5.61 2.28
C GLU A 413 2.51 -7.11 2.42
N LEU A 414 2.15 -7.68 3.57
CA LEU A 414 2.09 -9.12 3.77
C LEU A 414 1.18 -9.78 2.73
N ALA A 415 -0.04 -9.27 2.55
CA ALA A 415 -1.01 -9.79 1.59
C ALA A 415 -0.50 -9.83 0.13
N ARG A 416 0.42 -8.96 -0.24
CA ARG A 416 1.04 -8.97 -1.57
C ARG A 416 2.07 -10.06 -1.76
N LEU A 417 2.64 -10.59 -0.68
CA LEU A 417 3.68 -11.63 -0.72
C LEU A 417 3.10 -13.03 -0.50
N THR A 418 1.94 -13.13 0.13
CA THR A 418 1.28 -14.41 0.41
C THR A 418 1.01 -15.27 -0.82
N PRO A 419 0.67 -14.73 -2.02
CA PRO A 419 0.50 -15.54 -3.21
C PRO A 419 1.73 -16.37 -3.59
N ARG A 420 2.95 -15.95 -3.23
CA ARG A 420 4.17 -16.70 -3.44
C ARG A 420 4.21 -18.02 -2.67
N LEU A 421 3.89 -17.94 -1.38
CA LEU A 421 3.89 -19.11 -0.50
C LEU A 421 2.73 -20.07 -0.83
N ALA A 422 1.56 -19.51 -1.14
CA ALA A 422 0.41 -20.29 -1.57
C ALA A 422 0.65 -20.97 -2.93
N ALA A 423 1.34 -20.30 -3.85
CA ALA A 423 1.73 -20.83 -5.15
C ALA A 423 2.67 -22.04 -5.00
N ALA A 424 3.74 -21.88 -4.21
CA ALA A 424 4.69 -22.96 -3.95
C ALA A 424 3.98 -24.20 -3.32
N THR A 425 3.06 -23.93 -2.39
CA THR A 425 2.25 -24.99 -1.76
C THR A 425 1.33 -25.69 -2.76
N ALA A 426 0.66 -24.93 -3.64
CA ALA A 426 -0.18 -25.50 -4.69
C ALA A 426 0.64 -26.31 -5.71
N ALA A 427 1.82 -25.80 -6.07
CA ALA A 427 2.73 -26.43 -7.01
C ALA A 427 3.35 -27.73 -6.47
N SER A 428 3.55 -27.85 -5.16
CA SER A 428 4.11 -29.06 -4.53
C SER A 428 3.28 -30.33 -4.78
N ALA A 429 2.01 -30.16 -5.16
CA ALA A 429 1.15 -31.28 -5.53
C ALA A 429 1.50 -31.94 -6.87
N TYR A 430 2.37 -31.34 -7.67
CA TYR A 430 2.81 -31.90 -8.95
C TYR A 430 4.18 -32.58 -8.80
N PRO A 431 4.29 -33.90 -9.09
CA PRO A 431 5.58 -34.60 -9.05
C PRO A 431 6.54 -34.09 -10.13
N ASP A 432 6.02 -33.76 -11.31
CA ASP A 432 6.80 -33.27 -12.47
C ASP A 432 7.40 -31.89 -12.16
N PRO A 433 8.75 -31.72 -12.28
CA PRO A 433 9.42 -30.47 -11.96
C PRO A 433 9.02 -29.28 -12.87
N ALA A 434 8.75 -29.55 -14.16
CA ALA A 434 8.36 -28.50 -15.11
C ALA A 434 6.95 -28.01 -14.80
N LEU A 435 6.01 -28.92 -14.53
CA LEU A 435 4.66 -28.55 -14.07
C LEU A 435 4.68 -27.82 -12.74
N ARG A 436 5.58 -28.19 -11.84
CA ARG A 436 5.72 -27.51 -10.54
C ARG A 436 6.09 -26.04 -10.73
N ILE A 437 7.12 -25.76 -11.54
CA ILE A 437 7.56 -24.40 -11.85
C ILE A 437 6.44 -23.63 -12.56
N LEU A 438 5.81 -24.26 -13.55
CA LEU A 438 4.75 -23.64 -14.34
C LEU A 438 3.51 -23.33 -13.50
N THR A 439 3.10 -24.24 -12.61
CA THR A 439 1.96 -24.05 -11.71
C THR A 439 2.23 -22.93 -10.70
N ASP A 440 3.42 -22.88 -10.10
CA ASP A 440 3.83 -21.78 -9.22
C ASP A 440 3.75 -20.43 -9.94
N ALA A 441 4.31 -20.35 -11.13
CA ALA A 441 4.30 -19.14 -11.95
C ALA A 441 2.88 -18.72 -12.36
N THR A 442 2.03 -19.68 -12.77
CA THR A 442 0.62 -19.47 -13.13
C THR A 442 -0.18 -18.92 -11.95
N TYR A 443 -0.02 -19.54 -10.78
CA TYR A 443 -0.73 -19.13 -9.57
C TYR A 443 -0.36 -17.69 -9.19
N ARG A 444 0.92 -17.36 -9.14
CA ARG A 444 1.39 -16.01 -8.81
C ARG A 444 0.88 -14.96 -9.79
N ALA A 445 0.95 -15.26 -11.09
CA ALA A 445 0.46 -14.38 -12.14
C ALA A 445 -1.06 -14.18 -12.04
N PHE A 446 -1.82 -15.22 -11.75
CA PHE A 446 -3.26 -15.13 -11.56
C PHE A 446 -3.64 -14.27 -10.37
N ARG A 447 -2.94 -14.41 -9.23
CA ARG A 447 -3.22 -13.60 -8.03
C ARG A 447 -2.78 -12.15 -8.14
N ASN A 448 -1.82 -11.85 -9.02
CA ASN A 448 -1.44 -10.47 -9.33
C ASN A 448 -2.48 -9.76 -10.21
N ARG A 449 -3.44 -10.46 -10.80
CA ARG A 449 -4.60 -9.82 -11.40
C ARG A 449 -5.28 -8.98 -10.35
N ARG A 450 -5.50 -7.73 -10.65
CA ARG A 450 -6.44 -6.91 -9.90
C ARG A 450 -7.82 -7.45 -10.25
N SER A 451 -8.26 -8.43 -9.47
CA SER A 451 -9.64 -8.86 -9.53
C SER A 451 -10.51 -7.63 -9.50
N LEU A 452 -11.35 -7.51 -10.48
CA LEU A 452 -12.21 -6.39 -10.70
C LEU A 452 -13.08 -6.05 -9.56
N LEU A 453 -13.07 -6.76 -8.52
CA LEU A 453 -14.11 -6.45 -7.63
C LEU A 453 -14.01 -7.18 -6.38
N LEU A 454 -14.13 -6.51 -5.49
CA LEU A 454 -15.21 -6.46 -4.51
C LEU A 454 -16.20 -7.65 -4.56
N LEU A 455 -15.89 -8.63 -5.38
CA LEU A 455 -16.61 -9.89 -5.42
C LEU A 455 -16.24 -10.72 -4.21
N ASN A 456 -17.24 -11.29 -3.62
CA ASN A 456 -17.05 -12.27 -2.62
C ASN A 456 -16.21 -13.45 -3.21
N LEU A 457 -15.39 -14.11 -2.37
CA LEU A 457 -14.47 -15.15 -2.83
C LEU A 457 -15.15 -16.32 -3.57
N GLU A 458 -16.47 -16.51 -3.39
CA GLU A 458 -17.23 -17.57 -4.02
C GLU A 458 -17.54 -17.31 -5.49
N HIS A 459 -17.64 -16.03 -5.86
CA HIS A 459 -17.96 -15.61 -7.22
C HIS A 459 -16.72 -15.31 -8.08
N GLN A 460 -15.52 -15.36 -7.49
CA GLN A 460 -14.29 -15.19 -8.28
C GLN A 460 -13.94 -16.47 -9.04
N VAL A 461 -13.48 -16.30 -10.28
CA VAL A 461 -12.82 -17.41 -11.01
C VAL A 461 -11.58 -17.82 -10.23
N ARG A 462 -11.41 -19.13 -10.02
CA ARG A 462 -10.28 -19.70 -9.29
C ARG A 462 -9.19 -20.11 -10.27
N VAL A 463 -7.95 -20.13 -9.81
CA VAL A 463 -6.82 -20.66 -10.60
C VAL A 463 -7.12 -22.06 -11.13
N ALA A 464 -7.69 -22.94 -10.30
CA ALA A 464 -8.05 -24.29 -10.68
C ALA A 464 -9.17 -24.40 -11.74
N GLU A 465 -9.81 -23.28 -12.10
CA GLU A 465 -10.87 -23.23 -13.12
C GLU A 465 -10.34 -22.72 -14.48
N LEU A 466 -9.06 -22.38 -14.56
CA LEU A 466 -8.43 -22.05 -15.83
C LEU A 466 -8.32 -23.32 -16.69
N PRO A 467 -8.71 -23.32 -17.97
CA PRO A 467 -8.74 -24.53 -18.80
C PRO A 467 -7.42 -25.29 -18.83
N TRP A 468 -6.31 -24.56 -18.98
CA TRP A 468 -4.97 -25.18 -18.97
C TRP A 468 -4.53 -25.71 -17.61
N VAL A 469 -5.06 -25.17 -16.49
CA VAL A 469 -4.82 -25.71 -15.14
C VAL A 469 -5.69 -26.95 -14.90
N GLN A 470 -6.92 -26.96 -15.39
CA GLN A 470 -7.80 -28.12 -15.32
C GLN A 470 -7.27 -29.29 -16.15
N ALA A 471 -6.71 -29.02 -17.33
CA ALA A 471 -6.18 -30.05 -18.23
C ALA A 471 -5.03 -30.87 -17.60
N VAL A 472 -4.26 -30.29 -16.67
CA VAL A 472 -3.17 -30.98 -15.96
C VAL A 472 -3.58 -31.45 -14.55
N ALA A 473 -4.84 -31.34 -14.19
CA ALA A 473 -5.30 -31.72 -12.85
C ALA A 473 -5.10 -33.21 -12.52
N SER A 474 -5.16 -34.10 -13.53
CA SER A 474 -4.89 -35.54 -13.40
C SER A 474 -3.44 -35.84 -12.99
N ALA A 475 -2.49 -35.02 -13.32
CA ALA A 475 -1.09 -35.14 -12.93
C ALA A 475 -0.81 -34.72 -11.47
N ARG A 476 -1.83 -34.25 -10.77
CA ARG A 476 -1.74 -33.83 -9.37
C ARG A 476 -1.81 -35.04 -8.42
N THR A 477 -1.00 -34.99 -7.37
CA THR A 477 -1.04 -35.95 -6.29
C THR A 477 -1.64 -35.30 -5.02
N ASP A 478 -2.71 -35.85 -4.50
CA ASP A 478 -3.26 -35.43 -3.20
C ASP A 478 -2.82 -36.42 -2.12
N THR A 479 -1.68 -36.11 -1.50
CA THR A 479 -1.10 -36.94 -0.43
C THR A 479 -1.32 -36.31 0.93
N SER A 480 -1.10 -37.07 2.01
CA SER A 480 -1.05 -36.53 3.37
C SER A 480 -0.02 -35.44 3.50
N ASP A 481 1.11 -35.55 2.78
CA ASP A 481 2.21 -34.59 2.83
C ASP A 481 1.84 -33.24 2.21
N THR A 482 1.14 -33.24 1.07
CA THR A 482 0.65 -32.00 0.44
C THR A 482 -0.37 -31.28 1.31
N ARG A 483 -1.28 -32.03 1.94
CA ARG A 483 -2.25 -31.46 2.91
C ARG A 483 -1.56 -30.91 4.15
N ASN A 484 -0.57 -31.62 4.68
CA ASN A 484 0.23 -31.16 5.83
C ASN A 484 1.06 -29.91 5.48
N GLN A 485 1.60 -29.82 4.27
CA GLN A 485 2.30 -28.64 3.80
C GLN A 485 1.35 -27.44 3.71
N ALA A 486 0.16 -27.63 3.11
CA ALA A 486 -0.84 -26.58 3.05
C ALA A 486 -1.26 -26.10 4.45
N ARG A 487 -1.41 -27.02 5.41
CA ARG A 487 -1.69 -26.69 6.82
C ARG A 487 -0.55 -25.91 7.46
N ARG A 488 0.71 -26.32 7.27
CA ARG A 488 1.88 -25.58 7.79
C ARG A 488 1.95 -24.17 7.23
N THR A 489 1.77 -24.01 5.90
CA THR A 489 1.75 -22.68 5.26
C THR A 489 0.60 -21.82 5.78
N LEU A 490 -0.60 -22.40 5.94
CA LEU A 490 -1.76 -21.71 6.51
C LEU A 490 -1.48 -21.17 7.91
N VAL A 491 -0.97 -22.05 8.80
CA VAL A 491 -0.63 -21.66 10.19
C VAL A 491 0.45 -20.58 10.21
N ARG A 492 1.48 -20.73 9.39
CA ARG A 492 2.58 -19.75 9.28
C ARG A 492 2.07 -18.36 8.84
N LEU A 493 1.26 -18.29 7.79
CA LEU A 493 0.69 -17.04 7.29
C LEU A 493 -0.29 -16.40 8.26
N ALA A 494 -1.15 -17.21 8.88
CA ALA A 494 -2.11 -16.74 9.88
C ALA A 494 -1.38 -16.18 11.13
N SER A 495 -0.35 -16.88 11.61
CA SER A 495 0.50 -16.44 12.72
C SER A 495 1.23 -15.13 12.38
N ALA A 496 1.87 -15.06 11.21
CA ALA A 496 2.57 -13.85 10.76
C ALA A 496 1.62 -12.64 10.67
N ALA A 497 0.39 -12.84 10.19
CA ALA A 497 -0.60 -11.78 10.08
C ALA A 497 -1.04 -11.26 11.45
N VAL A 498 -1.40 -12.16 12.38
CA VAL A 498 -1.93 -11.76 13.69
C VAL A 498 -0.83 -11.27 14.62
N CYS A 499 0.30 -11.96 14.68
CA CYS A 499 1.42 -11.56 15.56
C CYS A 499 2.16 -10.34 14.99
N GLY A 500 2.29 -10.23 13.68
CA GLY A 500 2.92 -9.07 13.03
C GLY A 500 2.05 -7.82 13.11
N PHE A 501 0.74 -7.95 12.84
CA PHE A 501 -0.18 -6.82 12.66
C PHE A 501 -1.49 -6.99 13.47
N PRO A 502 -1.42 -7.18 14.80
CA PRO A 502 -2.57 -7.57 15.62
C PRO A 502 -3.72 -6.54 15.62
N ALA A 503 -3.44 -5.29 15.36
CA ALA A 503 -4.42 -4.20 15.36
C ALA A 503 -5.02 -3.92 13.98
N THR A 504 -4.66 -4.69 12.95
CA THR A 504 -5.07 -4.44 11.58
C THR A 504 -6.00 -5.54 11.10
N LEU A 505 -7.10 -5.15 10.49
CA LEU A 505 -8.01 -6.09 9.82
C LEU A 505 -7.23 -6.84 8.72
N LEU A 506 -7.51 -8.14 8.57
CA LEU A 506 -6.90 -8.93 7.51
C LEU A 506 -7.34 -8.44 6.13
N PRO A 507 -6.42 -8.07 5.24
CA PRO A 507 -6.77 -7.66 3.89
C PRO A 507 -7.46 -8.78 3.12
N ASN A 508 -8.47 -8.46 2.30
CA ASN A 508 -9.20 -9.45 1.52
C ASN A 508 -8.33 -10.37 0.65
N PRO A 509 -7.23 -9.88 0.00
CA PRO A 509 -6.33 -10.79 -0.71
C PRO A 509 -5.69 -11.85 0.20
N LEU A 510 -5.32 -11.48 1.43
CA LEU A 510 -4.79 -12.44 2.41
C LEU A 510 -5.86 -13.44 2.85
N VAL A 511 -7.08 -12.98 3.13
CA VAL A 511 -8.23 -13.84 3.45
C VAL A 511 -8.48 -14.85 2.32
N GLY A 512 -8.34 -14.43 1.06
CA GLY A 512 -8.44 -15.30 -0.10
C GLY A 512 -7.39 -16.42 -0.12
N GLU A 513 -6.13 -16.11 0.21
CA GLU A 513 -5.06 -17.10 0.29
C GLU A 513 -5.27 -18.07 1.47
N LEU A 514 -5.64 -17.56 2.65
CA LEU A 514 -5.95 -18.38 3.81
C LEU A 514 -7.12 -19.34 3.53
N SER A 515 -8.16 -18.87 2.84
CA SER A 515 -9.28 -19.69 2.41
C SER A 515 -8.85 -20.81 1.44
N THR A 516 -7.98 -20.49 0.48
CA THR A 516 -7.45 -21.46 -0.49
C THR A 516 -6.59 -22.53 0.20
N LEU A 517 -5.68 -22.12 1.08
CA LEU A 517 -4.84 -23.03 1.86
C LEU A 517 -5.67 -23.92 2.80
N SER A 518 -6.72 -23.36 3.43
CA SER A 518 -7.64 -24.16 4.26
C SER A 518 -8.28 -25.30 3.47
N LYS A 519 -8.74 -25.02 2.25
CA LYS A 519 -9.32 -26.04 1.36
C LYS A 519 -8.30 -27.09 0.96
N GLN A 520 -7.06 -26.67 0.62
CA GLN A 520 -5.96 -27.58 0.30
C GLN A 520 -5.57 -28.46 1.50
N ALA A 521 -5.67 -27.92 2.71
CA ALA A 521 -5.45 -28.65 3.96
C ALA A 521 -6.67 -29.50 4.39
N SER A 522 -7.73 -29.57 3.59
CA SER A 522 -9.01 -30.22 3.91
C SER A 522 -9.70 -29.68 5.18
N LEU A 523 -9.48 -28.39 5.48
CA LEU A 523 -10.12 -27.71 6.61
C LEU A 523 -11.33 -26.89 6.14
N GLN A 524 -12.47 -27.08 6.80
CA GLN A 524 -13.71 -26.34 6.54
C GLN A 524 -13.79 -25.12 7.49
N LEU A 525 -13.08 -24.04 7.16
CA LEU A 525 -13.00 -22.84 7.98
C LEU A 525 -13.76 -21.68 7.33
N PRO A 526 -14.57 -20.92 8.09
CA PRO A 526 -15.33 -19.78 7.57
C PRO A 526 -14.44 -18.53 7.53
N TRP A 527 -13.89 -18.22 6.37
CA TRP A 527 -13.15 -16.99 6.11
C TRP A 527 -14.08 -15.91 5.57
N VAL A 528 -14.05 -14.71 6.15
CA VAL A 528 -14.95 -13.60 5.82
C VAL A 528 -14.17 -12.37 5.37
N GLU A 529 -14.54 -11.81 4.22
CA GLU A 529 -14.00 -10.56 3.71
C GLU A 529 -14.58 -9.35 4.46
N GLU A 530 -13.80 -8.27 4.58
CA GLU A 530 -14.25 -7.04 5.25
C GLU A 530 -15.50 -6.45 4.60
N LEU A 531 -15.53 -6.48 3.28
CA LEU A 531 -16.62 -5.98 2.47
C LEU A 531 -17.07 -7.10 1.55
N ALA A 532 -17.86 -8.03 2.05
CA ALA A 532 -18.58 -8.88 1.15
C ALA A 532 -19.53 -7.99 0.33
N ALA A 533 -19.56 -8.16 -0.99
CA ALA A 533 -20.48 -7.44 -1.87
C ALA A 533 -21.93 -7.55 -1.38
N ASP A 534 -22.24 -8.64 -0.75
CA ASP A 534 -23.52 -8.95 -0.09
C ASP A 534 -23.94 -7.87 0.92
N ILE A 535 -23.00 -7.32 1.69
CA ILE A 535 -23.31 -6.27 2.70
C ILE A 535 -23.74 -4.98 2.01
N PHE A 536 -23.11 -4.60 0.90
CA PHE A 536 -23.55 -3.47 0.10
C PHE A 536 -24.94 -3.68 -0.51
N MET A 537 -25.31 -4.92 -0.74
CA MET A 537 -26.61 -5.30 -1.28
C MET A 537 -27.66 -5.54 -0.16
N GLY A 538 -27.28 -5.33 1.11
CA GLY A 538 -28.16 -5.46 2.24
C GLY A 538 -28.43 -6.91 2.68
N THR A 539 -27.60 -7.86 2.23
CA THR A 539 -27.67 -9.26 2.62
C THR A 539 -26.36 -9.73 3.24
N PHE A 540 -26.41 -10.67 4.16
CA PHE A 540 -25.22 -11.30 4.72
C PHE A 540 -25.09 -12.71 4.15
N SER A 541 -23.92 -13.06 3.63
CA SER A 541 -23.67 -14.42 3.15
C SER A 541 -23.65 -15.40 4.32
N ALA A 542 -23.93 -16.65 4.02
CA ALA A 542 -23.89 -17.76 4.98
C ALA A 542 -22.57 -17.87 5.75
N LYS A 543 -21.47 -17.39 5.19
CA LYS A 543 -20.16 -17.33 5.84
C LYS A 543 -20.16 -16.49 7.11
N PHE A 544 -20.89 -15.35 7.12
CA PHE A 544 -20.99 -14.51 8.30
C PHE A 544 -21.63 -15.24 9.47
N LEU A 545 -22.71 -16.01 9.22
CA LEU A 545 -23.34 -16.80 10.26
C LEU A 545 -22.41 -17.93 10.75
N GLN A 546 -21.72 -18.62 9.83
CA GLN A 546 -20.77 -19.67 10.20
C GLN A 546 -19.59 -19.12 11.01
N ALA A 547 -19.05 -17.94 10.60
CA ALA A 547 -17.98 -17.28 11.34
C ALA A 547 -18.45 -16.80 12.72
N ALA A 548 -19.67 -16.26 12.81
CA ALA A 548 -20.26 -15.85 14.09
C ALA A 548 -20.50 -17.05 15.01
N LYS A 549 -20.99 -18.20 14.50
CA LYS A 549 -21.13 -19.44 15.26
C LYS A 549 -19.79 -19.95 15.76
N LEU A 550 -18.76 -19.92 14.91
CA LEU A 550 -17.42 -20.33 15.28
C LEU A 550 -16.83 -19.38 16.35
N ALA A 551 -16.99 -18.06 16.17
CA ALA A 551 -16.57 -17.07 17.16
C ALA A 551 -17.27 -17.27 18.51
N GLY A 552 -18.56 -17.63 18.50
CA GLY A 552 -19.34 -17.90 19.69
C GLY A 552 -18.81 -19.06 20.54
N ARG A 553 -18.17 -20.06 19.95
CA ARG A 553 -17.55 -21.16 20.71
C ARG A 553 -16.45 -20.69 21.67
N ARG A 554 -15.78 -19.59 21.34
CA ARG A 554 -14.69 -19.03 22.15
C ARG A 554 -15.08 -17.78 22.92
N LEU A 555 -16.06 -17.04 22.43
CA LEU A 555 -16.40 -15.72 22.94
C LEU A 555 -17.71 -15.69 23.72
N ALA A 556 -18.48 -16.77 23.80
CA ALA A 556 -19.63 -16.82 24.70
C ALA A 556 -19.19 -16.46 26.13
N ASP A 557 -19.95 -15.59 26.79
CA ASP A 557 -19.70 -15.09 28.16
C ASP A 557 -18.37 -14.34 28.37
N SER A 558 -17.59 -14.11 27.30
CA SER A 558 -16.31 -13.40 27.37
C SER A 558 -16.48 -11.87 27.53
N LEU A 559 -15.36 -11.20 27.77
CA LEU A 559 -15.30 -9.72 27.76
C LEU A 559 -15.82 -9.13 26.43
N TYR A 560 -15.50 -9.77 25.30
CA TYR A 560 -15.95 -9.34 23.97
C TYR A 560 -17.48 -9.37 23.86
N ALA A 561 -18.10 -10.49 24.26
CA ALA A 561 -19.55 -10.65 24.25
C ALA A 561 -20.25 -9.62 25.15
N ARG A 562 -19.75 -9.43 26.37
CA ARG A 562 -20.28 -8.44 27.34
C ARG A 562 -20.13 -7.01 26.85
N TYR A 563 -18.97 -6.65 26.27
CA TYR A 563 -18.69 -5.30 25.80
C TYR A 563 -19.61 -4.89 24.64
N TYR A 564 -19.82 -5.80 23.69
CA TYR A 564 -20.66 -5.55 22.52
C TYR A 564 -22.11 -6.03 22.67
N ASP A 565 -22.45 -6.63 23.82
CA ASP A 565 -23.77 -7.14 24.14
C ASP A 565 -24.24 -8.16 23.07
N ILE A 566 -23.43 -9.21 22.82
CA ILE A 566 -23.69 -10.22 21.81
C ILE A 566 -24.25 -11.47 22.47
N ASP A 567 -25.42 -11.92 22.01
CA ASP A 567 -26.03 -13.19 22.42
C ASP A 567 -25.56 -14.32 21.47
N TYR A 568 -24.40 -14.90 21.76
CA TYR A 568 -23.87 -16.02 21.00
C TYR A 568 -24.72 -17.29 21.08
N PRO A 569 -25.36 -17.63 22.21
CA PRO A 569 -26.36 -18.69 22.27
C PRO A 569 -27.49 -18.52 21.26
N ALA A 570 -28.08 -17.32 21.16
CA ALA A 570 -29.11 -17.04 20.15
C ALA A 570 -28.60 -17.20 18.72
N ILE A 571 -27.36 -16.77 18.44
CA ILE A 571 -26.72 -16.97 17.13
C ILE A 571 -26.51 -18.46 16.84
N ALA A 572 -26.09 -19.27 17.82
CA ALA A 572 -25.88 -20.68 17.68
C ALA A 572 -27.19 -21.44 17.36
N ALA A 573 -28.30 -20.97 17.93
CA ALA A 573 -29.64 -21.55 17.74
C ALA A 573 -30.25 -21.27 16.35
N ILE A 574 -29.69 -20.34 15.57
CA ILE A 574 -30.16 -20.06 14.20
C ILE A 574 -29.91 -21.29 13.32
N ASP A 575 -31.00 -21.91 12.86
CA ASP A 575 -30.91 -23.15 12.08
C ASP A 575 -30.44 -22.90 10.65
N ASP A 576 -29.48 -23.74 10.25
CA ASP A 576 -28.89 -23.76 8.89
C ASP A 576 -29.66 -24.68 7.93
N THR A 577 -30.64 -25.46 8.45
CA THR A 577 -31.30 -26.54 7.70
C THR A 577 -32.31 -26.04 6.67
N SER A 578 -32.78 -24.81 6.75
CA SER A 578 -33.62 -24.18 5.71
C SER A 578 -32.94 -24.09 4.32
N ARG A 579 -31.66 -24.45 4.25
CA ARG A 579 -30.83 -24.37 3.03
C ARG A 579 -31.01 -25.50 2.03
N ARG A 580 -31.61 -26.61 2.39
CA ARG A 580 -31.71 -27.75 1.46
C ARG A 580 -32.66 -27.49 0.29
N LEU A 581 -33.52 -26.49 0.37
CA LEU A 581 -34.55 -26.22 -0.64
C LEU A 581 -34.35 -24.94 -1.48
N ILE A 582 -33.52 -24.01 -1.04
CA ILE A 582 -33.27 -22.78 -1.81
C ILE A 582 -31.77 -22.60 -2.03
N ARG A 583 -31.35 -22.92 -3.24
CA ARG A 583 -29.97 -22.79 -3.73
C ARG A 583 -29.35 -21.43 -3.44
N ARG A 584 -28.24 -21.46 -2.69
CA ARG A 584 -26.98 -20.75 -2.92
C ARG A 584 -26.77 -19.30 -2.50
N THR A 585 -27.72 -18.42 -2.19
CA THR A 585 -27.40 -17.00 -2.10
C THR A 585 -28.06 -16.16 -0.99
N ARG A 586 -28.93 -16.71 -0.15
CA ARG A 586 -29.51 -15.93 0.96
C ARG A 586 -29.06 -16.47 2.30
N THR A 587 -28.62 -15.55 3.18
CA THR A 587 -28.57 -15.77 4.61
C THR A 587 -29.96 -16.15 5.11
N SER A 588 -30.03 -16.90 6.23
CA SER A 588 -31.30 -17.07 6.91
C SER A 588 -31.84 -15.67 7.22
N ASP A 589 -33.11 -15.42 6.90
CA ASP A 589 -33.78 -14.16 7.23
C ASP A 589 -33.64 -13.81 8.74
N ALA A 590 -33.44 -14.83 9.59
CA ALA A 590 -33.20 -14.67 11.02
C ALA A 590 -31.85 -13.99 11.36
N PHE A 591 -30.75 -14.33 10.66
CA PHE A 591 -29.46 -13.67 10.90
C PHE A 591 -29.47 -12.22 10.37
N ASP A 592 -30.06 -12.02 9.20
CA ASP A 592 -30.26 -10.68 8.66
C ASP A 592 -31.14 -9.82 9.58
N HIS A 593 -32.17 -10.41 10.15
CA HIS A 593 -33.04 -9.76 11.13
C HIS A 593 -32.27 -9.38 12.39
N LEU A 594 -31.52 -10.32 12.95
CA LEU A 594 -30.67 -10.08 14.12
C LEU A 594 -29.69 -8.93 13.90
N CYS A 595 -29.01 -8.88 12.76
CA CYS A 595 -28.08 -7.80 12.42
C CYS A 595 -28.79 -6.45 12.25
N ARG A 596 -30.00 -6.44 11.69
CA ARG A 596 -30.82 -5.23 11.49
C ARG A 596 -31.44 -4.72 12.81
N ASP A 597 -31.92 -5.60 13.65
CA ASP A 597 -32.50 -5.21 14.94
C ASP A 597 -31.49 -4.51 15.83
N ARG A 598 -30.22 -4.90 15.76
CA ARG A 598 -29.13 -4.24 16.48
C ARG A 598 -28.82 -2.83 15.96
N VAL A 599 -29.20 -2.50 14.72
CA VAL A 599 -29.04 -1.15 14.14
C VAL A 599 -30.14 -0.17 14.62
N GLY A 600 -31.23 -0.69 15.20
CA GLY A 600 -32.38 0.08 15.66
C GLY A 600 -33.38 0.45 14.56
N ALA A 601 -34.57 0.89 14.97
CA ALA A 601 -35.73 1.11 14.11
C ALA A 601 -35.60 2.23 13.05
N SER A 602 -34.55 3.03 13.08
CA SER A 602 -34.26 4.04 12.04
C SER A 602 -33.92 3.43 10.67
N GLY A 603 -33.71 2.11 10.59
CA GLY A 603 -33.31 1.41 9.37
C GLY A 603 -34.40 1.24 8.30
N LYS A 604 -35.66 1.46 8.58
CA LYS A 604 -36.75 1.12 7.64
C LYS A 604 -36.81 1.95 6.34
N ARG A 605 -36.11 3.07 6.25
CA ARG A 605 -36.09 3.91 5.04
C ARG A 605 -34.70 4.09 4.41
N SER A 606 -33.67 3.44 4.89
CA SER A 606 -32.30 3.85 4.62
C SER A 606 -31.40 2.77 3.99
N TRP A 607 -31.98 1.87 3.21
CA TRP A 607 -31.24 0.85 2.47
C TRP A 607 -30.17 1.41 1.53
N PHE A 608 -30.30 2.66 1.12
CA PHE A 608 -29.40 3.37 0.23
C PHE A 608 -28.53 4.41 0.92
N ASN A 609 -28.65 4.56 2.24
CA ASN A 609 -27.84 5.51 2.98
C ASN A 609 -26.54 4.85 3.42
N VAL A 610 -25.40 5.43 3.04
CA VAL A 610 -24.06 4.94 3.39
C VAL A 610 -23.87 4.81 4.89
N ALA A 611 -24.50 5.70 5.69
CA ALA A 611 -24.42 5.64 7.15
C ALA A 611 -25.11 4.39 7.71
N ALA A 612 -26.30 4.05 7.22
CA ALA A 612 -27.02 2.86 7.65
C ALA A 612 -26.30 1.58 7.24
N ASN A 613 -25.77 1.52 5.99
CA ASN A 613 -24.95 0.41 5.55
C ASN A 613 -23.68 0.28 6.41
N GLY A 614 -23.09 1.40 6.83
CA GLY A 614 -21.95 1.43 7.72
C GLY A 614 -22.25 0.80 9.09
N VAL A 615 -23.42 1.08 9.67
CA VAL A 615 -23.85 0.47 10.95
C VAL A 615 -24.08 -1.03 10.80
N ILE A 616 -24.66 -1.50 9.69
CA ILE A 616 -24.82 -2.92 9.40
C ILE A 616 -23.45 -3.61 9.27
N ILE A 617 -22.50 -2.99 8.58
CA ILE A 617 -21.13 -3.50 8.45
C ILE A 617 -20.48 -3.60 9.83
N GLU A 618 -20.61 -2.59 10.68
CA GLU A 618 -20.08 -2.60 12.03
C GLU A 618 -20.64 -3.77 12.85
N GLN A 619 -21.96 -4.01 12.81
CA GLN A 619 -22.60 -5.11 13.51
C GLN A 619 -22.12 -6.47 12.98
N ALA A 620 -21.98 -6.63 11.66
CA ALA A 620 -21.45 -7.85 11.10
C ALA A 620 -20.02 -8.13 11.56
N GLN A 621 -19.16 -7.12 11.57
CA GLN A 621 -17.77 -7.22 12.02
C GLN A 621 -17.67 -7.53 13.51
N ILE A 622 -18.54 -6.95 14.34
CA ILE A 622 -18.65 -7.28 15.76
C ILE A 622 -19.01 -8.76 15.94
N LEU A 623 -19.98 -9.25 15.17
CA LEU A 623 -20.44 -10.65 15.28
C LEU A 623 -19.39 -11.67 14.79
N THR A 624 -18.62 -11.32 13.76
CA THR A 624 -17.66 -12.28 13.14
C THR A 624 -16.25 -12.20 13.70
N THR A 625 -15.92 -11.14 14.44
CA THR A 625 -14.58 -10.93 15.01
C THR A 625 -13.47 -10.98 13.96
N HIS A 626 -13.74 -10.60 12.72
CA HIS A 626 -12.77 -10.42 11.64
C HIS A 626 -11.82 -11.60 11.40
N ASN A 627 -12.31 -12.80 11.40
CA ASN A 627 -11.50 -14.00 11.20
C ASN A 627 -10.53 -14.38 12.35
N LEU A 628 -10.42 -13.59 13.41
CA LEU A 628 -9.52 -13.93 14.52
C LEU A 628 -9.93 -15.23 15.23
N ALA A 629 -11.24 -15.46 15.37
CA ALA A 629 -11.73 -16.72 15.93
C ALA A 629 -11.39 -17.90 15.02
N THR A 630 -11.48 -17.73 13.69
CA THR A 630 -11.06 -18.75 12.71
C THR A 630 -9.57 -19.05 12.82
N ILE A 631 -8.72 -18.03 13.02
CA ILE A 631 -7.28 -18.21 13.24
C ILE A 631 -7.00 -18.94 14.55
N ALA A 632 -7.71 -18.60 15.61
CA ALA A 632 -7.57 -19.28 16.89
C ALA A 632 -7.93 -20.79 16.84
N GLU A 633 -8.83 -21.20 15.92
CA GLU A 633 -9.13 -22.61 15.68
C GLU A 633 -7.98 -23.42 15.04
N LEU A 634 -7.00 -22.74 14.44
CA LEU A 634 -5.81 -23.38 13.89
C LEU A 634 -4.84 -23.87 14.98
N GLY A 635 -5.10 -23.58 16.26
CA GLY A 635 -4.23 -23.95 17.38
C GLY A 635 -2.95 -23.12 17.47
N ILE A 636 -2.96 -21.89 16.92
CA ILE A 636 -1.83 -20.97 17.02
C ILE A 636 -1.76 -20.43 18.44
N ASP A 637 -0.57 -20.49 19.04
CA ASP A 637 -0.30 -19.85 20.33
C ASP A 637 -0.30 -18.32 20.15
N LEU A 638 -1.29 -17.66 20.75
CA LEU A 638 -1.47 -16.22 20.68
C LEU A 638 -1.09 -15.60 22.05
N PRO A 639 0.01 -14.84 22.13
CA PRO A 639 0.38 -14.14 23.36
C PRO A 639 -0.60 -12.98 23.61
N SER A 640 -1.80 -13.33 24.07
CA SER A 640 -3.01 -12.51 24.06
C SER A 640 -2.82 -11.15 24.75
N THR A 641 -2.24 -11.11 25.95
CA THR A 641 -1.98 -9.84 26.66
C THR A 641 -0.99 -8.94 25.93
N TYR A 642 0.04 -9.51 25.31
CA TYR A 642 1.01 -8.76 24.52
C TYR A 642 0.36 -8.17 23.25
N LEU A 643 -0.44 -8.98 22.54
CA LEU A 643 -1.15 -8.52 21.33
C LEU A 643 -2.17 -7.44 21.68
N ALA A 644 -2.89 -7.56 22.81
CA ALA A 644 -3.79 -6.53 23.29
C ALA A 644 -3.08 -5.19 23.57
N LYS A 645 -1.90 -5.22 24.19
CA LYS A 645 -1.07 -4.01 24.40
C LYS A 645 -0.67 -3.36 23.08
N ARG A 646 -0.25 -4.14 22.10
CA ARG A 646 0.08 -3.61 20.75
C ARG A 646 -1.14 -2.99 20.04
N CYS A 647 -2.32 -3.56 20.21
CA CYS A 647 -3.56 -2.97 19.72
C CYS A 647 -3.84 -1.63 20.40
N MET A 648 -3.68 -1.54 21.72
CA MET A 648 -3.84 -0.28 22.49
C MET A 648 -2.87 0.80 22.02
N ASP A 649 -1.60 0.48 21.82
CA ASP A 649 -0.60 1.43 21.28
C ASP A 649 -1.00 1.93 19.88
N THR A 650 -1.63 1.08 19.08
CA THR A 650 -2.16 1.49 17.76
C THR A 650 -3.36 2.41 17.91
N VAL A 651 -4.29 2.13 18.80
CA VAL A 651 -5.44 3.00 19.12
C VAL A 651 -4.97 4.38 19.57
N LEU A 652 -4.01 4.47 20.49
CA LEU A 652 -3.41 5.73 20.94
C LEU A 652 -2.81 6.53 19.77
N ARG A 653 -2.01 5.88 18.95
CA ARG A 653 -1.36 6.49 17.78
C ARG A 653 -2.36 6.98 16.74
N LEU A 654 -3.42 6.21 16.47
CA LEU A 654 -4.48 6.61 15.53
C LEU A 654 -5.29 7.77 16.08
N THR A 655 -5.64 7.75 17.38
CA THR A 655 -6.36 8.85 18.05
C THR A 655 -5.58 10.17 17.96
N ALA A 656 -4.25 10.12 18.15
CA ALA A 656 -3.39 11.30 18.02
C ALA A 656 -3.43 11.93 16.60
N ARG A 657 -3.73 11.14 15.58
CA ARG A 657 -3.77 11.60 14.18
C ARG A 657 -5.13 12.16 13.75
N ILE A 658 -6.18 12.04 14.54
CA ILE A 658 -7.54 12.49 14.17
C ILE A 658 -7.54 13.97 13.80
N HIS A 659 -6.81 14.81 14.52
CA HIS A 659 -6.74 16.26 14.26
C HIS A 659 -6.13 16.66 12.92
N HIS A 660 -5.22 15.85 12.41
CA HIS A 660 -4.45 16.17 11.20
C HIS A 660 -4.97 15.44 9.97
N ASN A 661 -6.04 14.65 10.11
CA ASN A 661 -6.55 13.84 9.00
C ASN A 661 -7.74 14.54 8.33
N PRO A 662 -7.67 14.82 7.02
CA PRO A 662 -8.81 15.38 6.27
C PRO A 662 -10.01 14.42 6.21
N ARG A 663 -9.82 13.13 6.56
CA ARG A 663 -10.88 12.11 6.62
C ARG A 663 -10.92 11.44 8.00
N PRO A 664 -11.36 12.15 9.06
CA PRO A 664 -11.28 11.66 10.41
C PRO A 664 -12.14 10.40 10.67
N LEU A 665 -13.28 10.23 9.98
CA LEU A 665 -14.13 9.03 10.07
C LEU A 665 -13.36 7.74 9.71
N GLY A 666 -12.48 7.78 8.70
CA GLY A 666 -11.64 6.63 8.37
C GLY A 666 -10.68 6.26 9.50
N THR A 667 -10.18 7.25 10.24
CA THR A 667 -9.32 7.02 11.41
C THR A 667 -10.13 6.43 12.59
N VAL A 668 -11.36 6.91 12.81
CA VAL A 668 -12.27 6.34 13.83
C VAL A 668 -12.61 4.90 13.50
N LYS A 669 -12.93 4.58 12.24
CA LYS A 669 -13.15 3.19 11.78
C LYS A 669 -11.95 2.30 12.13
N ASN A 670 -10.74 2.74 11.79
CA ASN A 670 -9.51 1.98 12.07
C ASN A 670 -9.25 1.84 13.58
N ASN A 671 -9.59 2.86 14.38
CA ASN A 671 -9.55 2.76 15.84
C ASN A 671 -10.50 1.68 16.35
N ALA A 672 -11.72 1.64 15.87
CA ALA A 672 -12.71 0.64 16.26
C ALA A 672 -12.27 -0.79 15.87
N HIS A 673 -11.60 -0.96 14.71
CA HIS A 673 -11.01 -2.24 14.33
C HIS A 673 -9.92 -2.67 15.33
N ALA A 674 -8.96 -1.80 15.63
CA ALA A 674 -7.91 -2.09 16.59
C ALA A 674 -8.47 -2.38 17.98
N TRP A 675 -9.51 -1.67 18.41
CA TRP A 675 -10.19 -1.85 19.67
C TRP A 675 -10.92 -3.21 19.76
N ARG A 676 -11.65 -3.61 18.69
CA ARG A 676 -12.31 -4.92 18.63
C ARG A 676 -11.30 -6.07 18.73
N GLN A 677 -10.18 -5.97 18.01
CA GLN A 677 -9.14 -6.98 18.07
C GLN A 677 -8.46 -7.02 19.45
N MET A 678 -8.24 -5.87 20.07
CA MET A 678 -7.79 -5.79 21.47
C MET A 678 -8.72 -6.55 22.41
N LEU A 679 -10.03 -6.29 22.32
CA LEU A 679 -11.03 -6.98 23.14
C LEU A 679 -11.07 -8.48 22.88
N PHE A 680 -10.88 -8.90 21.64
CA PHE A 680 -10.76 -10.32 21.32
C PHE A 680 -9.58 -10.96 22.05
N PHE A 681 -8.39 -10.37 21.96
CA PHE A 681 -7.22 -10.90 22.66
C PHE A 681 -7.39 -10.88 24.18
N LEU A 682 -7.97 -9.83 24.73
CA LEU A 682 -8.27 -9.77 26.18
C LEU A 682 -9.28 -10.84 26.61
N SER A 683 -10.21 -11.21 25.73
CA SER A 683 -11.17 -12.29 26.00
C SER A 683 -10.54 -13.68 26.08
N LEU A 684 -9.32 -13.83 25.54
CA LEU A 684 -8.52 -15.04 25.68
C LEU A 684 -7.66 -15.06 26.95
N SER A 685 -7.62 -13.95 27.71
CA SER A 685 -6.83 -13.82 28.95
C SER A 685 -7.69 -14.13 30.17
N SER A 686 -7.04 -14.44 31.31
CA SER A 686 -7.72 -14.59 32.59
C SER A 686 -8.34 -13.26 33.07
N TRP A 687 -9.20 -13.33 34.06
CA TRP A 687 -9.81 -12.15 34.67
C TRP A 687 -8.74 -11.20 35.22
N GLU A 688 -7.77 -11.71 35.96
CA GLU A 688 -6.65 -10.92 36.51
C GLU A 688 -5.84 -10.24 35.40
N GLY A 689 -5.69 -10.94 34.25
CA GLY A 689 -5.05 -10.36 33.07
C GLY A 689 -5.84 -9.20 32.47
N GLN A 690 -7.17 -9.27 32.48
CA GLN A 690 -8.06 -8.21 32.02
C GLN A 690 -8.01 -6.98 32.95
N GLU A 691 -8.04 -7.18 34.27
CA GLU A 691 -7.92 -6.10 35.27
C GLU A 691 -6.54 -5.43 35.19
N ALA A 692 -5.47 -6.21 35.12
CA ALA A 692 -4.13 -5.68 34.95
C ALA A 692 -3.98 -4.88 33.64
N PHE A 693 -4.71 -5.28 32.60
CA PHE A 693 -4.73 -4.54 31.34
C PHE A 693 -5.53 -3.23 31.47
N ALA A 694 -6.65 -3.19 32.21
CA ALA A 694 -7.40 -1.95 32.43
C ALA A 694 -6.51 -0.90 33.12
N ALA A 695 -5.81 -1.28 34.20
CA ALA A 695 -4.86 -0.42 34.89
C ALA A 695 -3.69 0.03 33.96
N TYR A 696 -3.20 -0.85 33.09
CA TYR A 696 -2.21 -0.51 32.07
C TYR A 696 -2.74 0.53 31.08
N ALA A 697 -3.98 0.35 30.59
CA ALA A 697 -4.59 1.24 29.61
C ALA A 697 -4.82 2.66 30.19
N GLU A 698 -5.27 2.77 31.43
CA GLU A 698 -5.41 4.04 32.16
C GLU A 698 -4.07 4.74 32.34
N LYS A 699 -3.05 4.03 32.83
CA LYS A 699 -1.70 4.56 32.99
C LYS A 699 -1.11 5.04 31.67
N ARG A 700 -1.32 4.26 30.62
CA ARG A 700 -0.81 4.56 29.28
C ARG A 700 -1.51 5.78 28.66
N LEU A 701 -2.81 5.91 28.90
CA LEU A 701 -3.61 7.08 28.50
C LEU A 701 -3.17 8.34 29.25
N ALA A 702 -2.93 8.26 30.55
CA ALA A 702 -2.50 9.39 31.37
C ALA A 702 -1.21 10.05 30.88
N THR A 703 -0.33 9.30 30.19
CA THR A 703 0.92 9.82 29.59
C THR A 703 0.73 10.48 28.23
N GLN A 704 -0.47 10.48 27.68
CA GLN A 704 -0.74 11.04 26.35
C GLN A 704 -1.05 12.54 26.42
N PRO A 705 -0.89 13.28 25.30
CA PRO A 705 -1.33 14.67 25.17
C PRO A 705 -2.85 14.81 25.45
N ASP A 706 -3.25 15.99 25.94
CA ASP A 706 -4.63 16.27 26.36
C ASP A 706 -5.67 15.92 25.29
N HIS A 707 -5.44 16.29 24.05
CA HIS A 707 -6.36 16.00 22.95
C HIS A 707 -6.57 14.50 22.68
N VAL A 708 -5.60 13.64 23.04
CA VAL A 708 -5.72 12.18 22.96
C VAL A 708 -6.47 11.67 24.18
N ARG A 709 -6.12 12.17 25.36
CA ARG A 709 -6.77 11.80 26.63
C ARG A 709 -8.27 12.09 26.58
N THR A 710 -8.65 13.31 26.24
CA THR A 710 -10.06 13.74 26.18
C THR A 710 -10.87 12.86 25.23
N ARG A 711 -10.31 12.50 24.06
CA ARG A 711 -11.01 11.67 23.09
C ARG A 711 -11.10 10.20 23.46
N LEU A 712 -10.11 9.64 24.10
CA LEU A 712 -10.07 8.19 24.35
C LEU A 712 -10.49 7.81 25.77
N ALA A 713 -10.49 8.73 26.73
CA ALA A 713 -10.91 8.47 28.12
C ALA A 713 -12.28 7.80 28.20
N PRO A 714 -13.33 8.24 27.46
CA PRO A 714 -14.63 7.59 27.56
C PRO A 714 -14.60 6.10 27.16
N ALA A 715 -13.77 5.73 26.17
CA ALA A 715 -13.63 4.33 25.77
C ALA A 715 -12.89 3.49 26.84
N VAL A 716 -11.83 4.03 27.42
CA VAL A 716 -11.06 3.35 28.48
C VAL A 716 -11.90 3.18 29.73
N THR A 717 -12.64 4.23 30.16
CA THR A 717 -13.59 4.14 31.27
C THR A 717 -14.69 3.10 31.00
N GLY A 718 -15.22 3.07 29.77
CA GLY A 718 -16.21 2.06 29.38
C GLY A 718 -15.63 0.63 29.39
N LEU A 719 -14.37 0.45 29.02
CA LEU A 719 -13.68 -0.85 29.10
C LEU A 719 -13.54 -1.29 30.55
N ALA A 720 -13.03 -0.43 31.44
CA ALA A 720 -12.87 -0.73 32.86
C ALA A 720 -14.22 -1.09 33.51
N HIS A 721 -15.28 -0.34 33.17
CA HIS A 721 -16.65 -0.62 33.66
C HIS A 721 -17.12 -2.03 33.27
N VAL A 722 -16.90 -2.48 32.02
CA VAL A 722 -17.34 -3.83 31.59
C VAL A 722 -16.44 -4.91 32.20
N ILE A 723 -15.15 -4.66 32.38
CA ILE A 723 -14.24 -5.60 33.06
C ILE A 723 -14.72 -5.81 34.50
N SER A 724 -15.13 -4.76 35.23
CA SER A 724 -15.68 -4.87 36.57
C SER A 724 -17.10 -5.45 36.67
N GLY A 725 -17.66 -5.98 35.55
CA GLY A 725 -18.97 -6.63 35.52
C GLY A 725 -20.13 -5.72 35.16
N GLY A 726 -19.88 -4.43 34.86
CA GLY A 726 -20.90 -3.48 34.42
C GLY A 726 -21.38 -3.70 33.00
N LYS A 727 -22.48 -3.04 32.62
CA LYS A 727 -23.06 -3.06 31.28
C LYS A 727 -23.29 -1.65 30.77
N PHE A 728 -23.23 -1.47 29.46
CA PHE A 728 -23.67 -0.23 28.82
C PHE A 728 -25.21 -0.17 28.75
N ASP A 729 -25.74 1.05 28.74
CA ASP A 729 -27.15 1.29 28.38
C ASP A 729 -27.40 1.07 26.86
N ALA A 730 -28.63 1.28 26.43
CA ALA A 730 -29.06 1.15 25.04
C ALA A 730 -28.28 2.09 24.08
N ASP A 731 -27.83 3.25 24.59
CA ASP A 731 -27.07 4.25 23.84
C ASP A 731 -25.54 3.98 23.86
N GLY A 732 -25.11 2.87 24.46
CA GLY A 732 -23.70 2.52 24.61
C GLY A 732 -22.97 3.40 25.63
N ARG A 733 -23.64 3.87 26.66
CA ARG A 733 -23.09 4.70 27.73
C ARG A 733 -23.05 3.95 29.07
N ALA A 734 -22.09 4.30 29.91
CA ALA A 734 -21.97 3.86 31.28
C ALA A 734 -21.35 5.01 32.10
N GLY A 735 -22.18 5.92 32.62
CA GLY A 735 -21.70 7.18 33.20
C GLY A 735 -20.90 8.00 32.14
N THR A 736 -19.65 8.31 32.44
CA THR A 736 -18.74 8.97 31.50
C THR A 736 -18.15 8.01 30.46
N GLY A 737 -18.24 6.69 30.69
CA GLY A 737 -17.76 5.66 29.78
C GLY A 737 -18.64 5.52 28.53
N ARG A 738 -18.02 5.20 27.42
CA ARG A 738 -18.70 4.98 26.12
C ARG A 738 -18.19 3.73 25.42
N ARG A 739 -19.10 3.02 24.75
CA ARG A 739 -18.76 1.92 23.84
C ARG A 739 -18.10 2.50 22.60
N LEU A 740 -16.92 2.00 22.22
CA LEU A 740 -16.23 2.43 21.00
C LEU A 740 -16.70 1.59 19.81
N LEU A 741 -17.38 2.25 18.87
CA LEU A 741 -17.84 1.72 17.60
C LEU A 741 -17.18 2.52 16.46
N GLY A 742 -17.07 1.95 15.27
CA GLY A 742 -16.54 2.64 14.08
C GLY A 742 -17.60 3.45 13.33
N TRP A 743 -18.87 3.07 13.50
CA TRP A 743 -20.02 3.67 12.84
C TRP A 743 -21.12 3.98 13.84
N THR A 744 -21.71 5.14 13.69
CA THR A 744 -22.85 5.59 14.51
C THR A 744 -23.89 6.24 13.60
N THR A 745 -25.14 6.31 14.08
CA THR A 745 -26.24 6.99 13.36
C THR A 745 -26.21 8.52 13.56
N THR A 746 -25.39 9.00 14.48
CA THR A 746 -25.18 10.42 14.79
C THR A 746 -23.71 10.77 14.63
N GLU A 747 -23.35 12.02 14.87
CA GLU A 747 -21.95 12.43 14.91
C GLU A 747 -21.16 11.62 15.95
N HIS A 748 -19.99 11.16 15.53
CA HIS A 748 -19.19 10.27 16.37
C HIS A 748 -18.51 11.07 17.49
N TRP A 749 -18.74 10.66 18.74
CA TRP A 749 -18.25 11.36 19.93
C TRP A 749 -16.72 11.56 19.98
N MET A 750 -15.93 10.73 19.33
CA MET A 750 -14.48 10.95 19.20
C MET A 750 -14.11 12.14 18.30
N LEU A 751 -15.04 12.66 17.50
CA LEU A 751 -14.82 13.79 16.61
C LEU A 751 -15.23 15.11 17.27
N ASP A 752 -16.12 15.06 18.25
CA ASP A 752 -16.51 16.21 19.05
C ASP A 752 -15.36 16.56 20.03
N PRO A 753 -14.71 17.70 19.89
CA PRO A 753 -13.60 18.08 20.78
C PRO A 753 -14.05 18.44 22.21
N GLY A 754 -15.37 18.43 22.52
CA GLY A 754 -15.90 19.02 23.76
C GLY A 754 -15.82 20.56 23.75
N PRO A 755 -16.40 21.23 24.75
CA PRO A 755 -16.23 22.67 24.88
C PRO A 755 -14.72 22.99 25.00
N ARG A 756 -14.25 23.91 24.19
CA ARG A 756 -12.91 24.49 24.35
C ARG A 756 -13.01 25.43 25.53
N ASP A 757 -12.42 25.06 26.66
CA ASP A 757 -12.16 25.97 27.76
C ASP A 757 -11.23 27.10 27.35
#